data_071d0a01ac47636c3d25a8458708a01c
#
_entry.id   071d0a01ac47636c3d25a8458708a01c
#
_cell.length_a   1.000
_cell.length_b   1.000
_cell.length_c   1.000
_cell.angle_alpha   90.00
_cell.angle_beta   90.00
_cell.angle_gamma   90.00
#
_symmetry.space_group_name_H-M   'P 1'
#
loop_
_entity.id
_entity.type
_entity.pdbx_description
1 polymer ?
#
loop_
_entity_poly.entity_id
_entity_poly.type
_entity_poly.pdbx_seq_one_letter_code
_entity_poly.pdbx_strand_id
1 'polypeptide(L)'
;MVEIFVDGQRADLEADYTLPKSIFSFDGEALRRISRQQAGRSVNLRLPSTPRNDKIMLHATDPAAGERFNAEPHEASVVVDGGELMRGRVHLVAIEGEGRQATYILRLRDGAGDWVERAIATDLADTGLKYDVELSGDVVEQSWRGTPVVRFLPVRHDDYTASHDSTSLFPPQRVMTMSDYHPFISVRELLKAIFSDAGYEVESDFVAGSMFGKLHISGCYATAGRSLSKLNSVAGFLAGRESEPTATADSTGRVWLTPLVLTSSLGNIVESTSGGGQYNNNDVLTINDEGVTYRPSVAVTAGFEIRLKYTTDYRIISGVGVQGFDALYVDAGCDVRFNLTNPFPDRRNAATAGVEYRCVIFDFVEGDIYRLCYTSDEGDGILSVFTVGSTRVTIPEGKTNVRCTLQRKVDSENYVDMSEGWCLYDGYVEDEGEMEVDVTLRTPPELITPSGKSFARMYLHGATEGQRITLSKECTLRPIFSATPALGSHLTLKDLLQHGVSQAEFVEAVQQMFNLRIATDPVARKVYIEPHDDFYDGELHDWSARVDLSGKILAEEFSASLPARRTLCYRAETDGAVGRFNTQNEESFGEWSCEVDSCAVKAGRERNANSLFCPTLSAAGIHGTAPSAFVMQVGDRDSDELESVTARIVRYEGLRELPEGEVWSFPSYAQSYPFAAFHSPGEFTLCFEDRDGKKGLHRFYDNEWQAQSQRRTLSLDVRLAPHEVAGLVGDGEPSIRSRYALSIGGQRAIYNLVQVESYDAERGVARCKFMRTVND
;
A
#
# COMPACT_ATOMS: atom_id res chain seq x y z
N MET A 1 -34.89 34.51 21.99
CA MET A 1 -34.15 35.74 21.59
C MET A 1 -33.02 35.30 20.67
N VAL A 2 -32.91 35.94 19.49
CA VAL A 2 -31.83 35.65 18.53
C VAL A 2 -30.64 36.55 18.82
N GLU A 3 -29.45 35.97 18.82
CA GLU A 3 -28.19 36.68 18.95
C GLU A 3 -27.20 36.15 17.87
N ILE A 4 -26.49 37.07 17.22
CA ILE A 4 -25.48 36.76 16.23
C ILE A 4 -24.15 37.34 16.71
N PHE A 5 -23.13 36.52 16.74
CA PHE A 5 -21.78 36.94 17.09
C PHE A 5 -20.87 36.79 15.86
N VAL A 6 -20.01 37.77 15.63
CA VAL A 6 -18.97 37.75 14.62
C VAL A 6 -17.65 38.03 15.35
N ASP A 7 -16.68 37.11 15.27
CA ASP A 7 -15.43 37.14 16.03
C ASP A 7 -15.62 37.40 17.53
N GLY A 8 -16.68 36.76 18.10
CA GLY A 8 -17.04 36.92 19.51
C GLY A 8 -17.72 38.26 19.84
N GLN A 9 -17.93 39.17 18.88
CA GLN A 9 -18.64 40.43 19.07
C GLN A 9 -20.10 40.29 18.70
N ARG A 10 -21.00 40.64 19.62
CA ARG A 10 -22.45 40.61 19.36
C ARG A 10 -22.82 41.65 18.33
N ALA A 11 -23.46 41.23 17.23
CA ALA A 11 -24.01 42.12 16.23
C ALA A 11 -25.37 42.71 16.65
N ASP A 12 -25.67 43.91 16.17
CA ASP A 12 -26.99 44.50 16.30
C ASP A 12 -27.92 43.94 15.23
N LEU A 13 -29.16 43.62 15.62
CA LEU A 13 -30.21 43.07 14.77
C LEU A 13 -31.36 44.05 14.62
N GLU A 14 -32.15 43.94 13.55
CA GLU A 14 -33.41 44.64 13.41
C GLU A 14 -34.43 44.13 14.45
N ALA A 15 -35.39 44.93 14.86
CA ALA A 15 -36.33 44.60 15.92
C ALA A 15 -37.24 43.41 15.56
N ASP A 16 -37.49 43.21 14.26
CA ASP A 16 -38.31 42.16 13.67
C ASP A 16 -37.46 41.10 12.93
N TYR A 17 -36.19 40.96 13.35
CA TYR A 17 -35.27 40.02 12.71
C TYR A 17 -35.74 38.58 12.82
N THR A 18 -35.90 37.94 11.68
CA THR A 18 -36.27 36.51 11.56
C THR A 18 -35.15 35.66 10.98
N LEU A 19 -34.91 34.52 11.58
CA LEU A 19 -33.94 33.57 11.07
C LEU A 19 -34.49 32.80 9.86
N PRO A 20 -33.65 32.52 8.84
CA PRO A 20 -34.03 31.60 7.79
C PRO A 20 -34.36 30.21 8.37
N LYS A 21 -35.39 29.53 7.85
CA LYS A 21 -35.73 28.15 8.26
C LYS A 21 -34.64 27.12 7.94
N SER A 22 -33.72 27.49 7.07
CA SER A 22 -32.51 26.69 6.75
C SER A 22 -31.39 26.85 7.78
N ILE A 23 -31.62 27.59 8.88
CA ILE A 23 -30.59 27.78 9.92
C ILE A 23 -30.10 26.46 10.53
N PHE A 24 -30.98 25.47 10.57
CA PHE A 24 -30.61 24.10 10.90
C PHE A 24 -31.28 23.15 9.91
N SER A 25 -30.44 22.27 9.36
CA SER A 25 -30.88 21.13 8.56
C SER A 25 -29.90 19.98 8.78
N PHE A 26 -30.38 18.77 8.67
CA PHE A 26 -29.59 17.55 8.80
C PHE A 26 -30.03 16.56 7.71
N ASP A 27 -29.08 15.91 7.04
CA ASP A 27 -29.35 14.88 6.05
C ASP A 27 -28.54 13.63 6.38
N GLY A 28 -29.21 12.58 6.86
CA GLY A 28 -28.60 11.29 7.18
C GLY A 28 -28.00 10.58 5.96
N GLU A 29 -28.50 10.88 4.75
CA GLU A 29 -27.88 10.38 3.52
C GLU A 29 -26.52 11.02 3.25
N ALA A 30 -26.30 12.25 3.72
CA ALA A 30 -24.97 12.87 3.62
C ALA A 30 -23.94 12.17 4.50
N LEU A 31 -24.36 11.52 5.60
CA LEU A 31 -23.45 10.77 6.47
C LEU A 31 -22.83 9.55 5.80
N ARG A 32 -23.44 9.06 4.71
CA ARG A 32 -22.98 7.89 3.95
C ARG A 32 -21.94 8.22 2.88
N ARG A 33 -21.80 9.48 2.49
CA ARG A 33 -20.95 9.91 1.37
C ARG A 33 -20.26 11.22 1.70
N ILE A 34 -18.95 11.17 1.78
CA ILE A 34 -18.12 12.35 2.06
C ILE A 34 -18.39 13.47 1.07
N SER A 35 -18.56 13.16 -0.21
CA SER A 35 -18.85 14.14 -1.26
C SER A 35 -20.13 14.95 -1.02
N ARG A 36 -21.10 14.40 -0.30
CA ARG A 36 -22.32 15.15 0.09
C ARG A 36 -22.12 16.02 1.33
N GLN A 37 -21.17 15.69 2.18
CA GLN A 37 -20.82 16.48 3.36
C GLN A 37 -20.03 17.76 2.99
N GLN A 38 -19.33 17.76 1.87
CA GLN A 38 -18.54 18.90 1.39
C GLN A 38 -19.38 20.18 1.25
N ALA A 39 -20.65 20.07 0.88
CA ALA A 39 -21.49 21.23 0.63
C ALA A 39 -21.71 22.09 1.89
N GLY A 40 -21.58 21.52 3.12
CA GLY A 40 -21.85 22.20 4.37
C GLY A 40 -23.22 22.90 4.39
N ARG A 41 -23.68 23.28 5.56
CA ARG A 41 -24.86 24.17 5.66
C ARG A 41 -24.40 25.59 5.45
N SER A 42 -25.13 26.35 4.63
CA SER A 42 -24.89 27.79 4.49
C SER A 42 -26.18 28.59 4.63
N VAL A 43 -26.11 29.71 5.33
CA VAL A 43 -27.22 30.58 5.52
C VAL A 43 -26.81 32.04 5.31
N ASN A 44 -27.70 32.83 4.71
CA ASN A 44 -27.46 34.26 4.59
C ASN A 44 -28.05 34.97 5.81
N LEU A 45 -27.19 35.72 6.48
CA LEU A 45 -27.56 36.58 7.61
C LEU A 45 -27.62 38.02 7.14
N ARG A 46 -28.59 38.78 7.63
CA ARG A 46 -28.79 40.20 7.29
C ARG A 46 -28.52 41.03 8.54
N LEU A 47 -27.55 41.94 8.49
CA LEU A 47 -27.20 42.81 9.59
C LEU A 47 -27.36 44.28 9.16
N PRO A 48 -28.10 45.12 9.90
CA PRO A 48 -28.23 46.54 9.56
C PRO A 48 -26.91 47.28 9.76
N SER A 49 -26.66 48.32 8.98
CA SER A 49 -25.55 49.21 9.21
C SER A 49 -25.79 50.05 10.48
N THR A 50 -25.14 49.66 11.55
CA THR A 50 -25.10 50.37 12.82
C THR A 50 -23.64 50.67 13.18
N PRO A 51 -23.38 51.65 14.06
CA PRO A 51 -21.97 51.92 14.45
C PRO A 51 -21.20 50.70 14.97
N ARG A 52 -21.92 49.74 15.59
CA ARG A 52 -21.33 48.49 16.06
C ARG A 52 -21.06 47.55 14.89
N ASN A 53 -22.05 47.30 14.04
CA ASN A 53 -21.90 46.41 12.90
C ASN A 53 -20.92 46.97 11.88
N ASP A 54 -20.89 48.31 11.66
CA ASP A 54 -19.88 48.92 10.78
C ASP A 54 -18.46 48.67 11.28
N LYS A 55 -18.25 48.72 12.61
CA LYS A 55 -16.96 48.39 13.21
C LYS A 55 -16.61 46.91 13.03
N ILE A 56 -17.57 46.00 13.25
CA ILE A 56 -17.38 44.55 13.04
C ILE A 56 -17.05 44.29 11.58
N MET A 57 -17.76 44.93 10.65
CA MET A 57 -17.56 44.76 9.19
C MET A 57 -16.42 45.63 8.63
N LEU A 58 -15.52 46.15 9.49
CA LEU A 58 -14.37 46.97 9.10
C LEU A 58 -14.74 48.15 8.20
N HIS A 59 -15.93 48.73 8.44
CA HIS A 59 -16.50 49.88 7.68
C HIS A 59 -16.68 49.60 6.18
N ALA A 60 -17.01 48.37 5.80
CA ALA A 60 -17.16 47.95 4.39
C ALA A 60 -18.24 48.73 3.61
N THR A 61 -19.13 49.49 4.27
CA THR A 61 -20.08 50.43 3.63
C THR A 61 -19.42 51.71 3.14
N ASP A 62 -18.21 52.04 3.57
CA ASP A 62 -17.46 53.21 3.09
C ASP A 62 -16.72 52.86 1.77
N PRO A 63 -17.13 53.43 0.62
CA PRO A 63 -16.47 53.14 -0.64
C PRO A 63 -14.97 53.51 -0.66
N ALA A 64 -14.53 54.39 0.22
CA ALA A 64 -13.12 54.79 0.32
C ALA A 64 -12.31 53.82 1.17
N ALA A 65 -12.93 53.05 2.05
CA ALA A 65 -12.22 52.06 2.88
C ALA A 65 -11.79 50.82 2.14
N GLY A 66 -12.42 50.50 1.03
CA GLY A 66 -12.24 49.22 0.31
C GLY A 66 -12.82 48.04 1.10
N GLU A 67 -12.97 46.91 0.43
CA GLU A 67 -13.43 45.70 1.06
C GLU A 67 -12.22 45.02 1.76
N ARG A 68 -12.25 44.92 3.09
CA ARG A 68 -11.21 44.34 3.93
C ARG A 68 -11.68 43.13 4.73
N PHE A 69 -13.01 42.99 4.93
CA PHE A 69 -13.59 41.95 5.76
C PHE A 69 -13.24 40.53 5.23
N ASN A 70 -13.32 40.33 3.91
CA ASN A 70 -13.01 39.03 3.34
C ASN A 70 -11.52 38.78 3.12
N ALA A 71 -10.63 39.74 3.49
CA ALA A 71 -9.19 39.55 3.39
C ALA A 71 -8.64 38.53 4.41
N GLU A 72 -9.37 38.37 5.53
CA GLU A 72 -9.04 37.41 6.58
C GLU A 72 -10.26 36.52 6.87
N PRO A 73 -10.05 35.27 7.38
CA PRO A 73 -11.14 34.42 7.79
C PRO A 73 -11.80 34.93 9.07
N HIS A 74 -13.13 35.08 9.07
CA HIS A 74 -13.94 35.47 10.23
C HIS A 74 -14.85 34.33 10.66
N GLU A 75 -15.08 34.19 11.96
CA GLU A 75 -16.04 33.23 12.52
C GLU A 75 -17.31 33.91 12.97
N ALA A 76 -18.44 33.25 12.74
CA ALA A 76 -19.69 33.70 13.30
C ALA A 76 -20.47 32.56 13.95
N SER A 77 -21.31 32.92 14.93
CA SER A 77 -22.25 32.00 15.55
C SER A 77 -23.63 32.60 15.68
N VAL A 78 -24.65 31.76 15.58
CA VAL A 78 -26.04 32.09 15.73
C VAL A 78 -26.59 31.36 16.94
N VAL A 79 -27.02 32.10 17.94
CA VAL A 79 -27.55 31.60 19.21
C VAL A 79 -29.04 31.98 19.33
N VAL A 80 -29.86 31.01 19.70
CA VAL A 80 -31.30 31.21 19.93
C VAL A 80 -31.68 30.69 21.31
N ASP A 81 -32.18 31.56 22.16
CA ASP A 81 -32.60 31.23 23.53
C ASP A 81 -31.54 30.43 24.31
N GLY A 82 -30.26 30.77 24.09
CA GLY A 82 -29.11 30.13 24.72
C GLY A 82 -28.58 28.87 24.02
N GLY A 83 -29.27 28.36 23.00
CA GLY A 83 -28.80 27.25 22.15
C GLY A 83 -28.03 27.77 20.91
N GLU A 84 -26.79 27.33 20.71
CA GLU A 84 -26.02 27.68 19.54
C GLU A 84 -26.41 26.78 18.35
N LEU A 85 -27.19 27.35 17.41
CA LEU A 85 -27.74 26.59 16.28
C LEU A 85 -26.77 26.42 15.14
N MET A 86 -25.84 27.37 14.96
CA MET A 86 -24.87 27.31 13.87
C MET A 86 -23.61 28.10 14.25
N ARG A 87 -22.45 27.51 13.99
CA ARG A 87 -21.13 28.16 14.06
C ARG A 87 -20.34 27.83 12.83
N GLY A 88 -19.58 28.78 12.32
CA GLY A 88 -18.70 28.54 11.20
C GLY A 88 -18.06 29.78 10.63
N ARG A 89 -17.57 29.68 9.42
CA ARG A 89 -16.93 30.79 8.71
C ARG A 89 -17.97 31.71 8.08
N VAL A 90 -17.72 33.01 8.14
CA VAL A 90 -18.60 34.03 7.58
C VAL A 90 -17.87 34.86 6.53
N HIS A 91 -18.59 35.16 5.44
CA HIS A 91 -18.12 36.04 4.36
C HIS A 91 -19.15 37.11 4.08
N LEU A 92 -18.67 38.33 3.83
CA LEU A 92 -19.49 39.42 3.33
C LEU A 92 -19.77 39.19 1.83
N VAL A 93 -21.02 38.93 1.48
CA VAL A 93 -21.44 38.62 0.10
C VAL A 93 -21.87 39.88 -0.66
N ALA A 94 -22.61 40.75 0.04
CA ALA A 94 -23.14 41.97 -0.57
C ALA A 94 -23.45 43.01 0.50
N ILE A 95 -23.60 44.24 0.08
CA ILE A 95 -24.17 45.36 0.85
C ILE A 95 -25.34 45.88 0.04
N GLU A 96 -26.53 45.85 0.65
CA GLU A 96 -27.77 46.38 0.05
C GLU A 96 -28.12 47.74 0.65
N GLY A 97 -28.47 48.71 -0.18
CA GLY A 97 -28.83 50.05 0.29
C GLY A 97 -27.64 51.00 0.46
N GLU A 98 -27.90 52.21 0.94
CA GLU A 98 -26.86 53.24 1.11
C GLU A 98 -26.91 53.88 2.51
N GLY A 99 -25.76 54.30 3.03
CA GLY A 99 -25.62 54.98 4.29
C GLY A 99 -26.18 54.19 5.46
N ARG A 100 -27.01 54.85 6.32
CA ARG A 100 -27.60 54.21 7.50
C ARG A 100 -28.72 53.22 7.18
N GLN A 101 -29.15 53.13 5.92
CA GLN A 101 -30.14 52.15 5.45
C GLN A 101 -29.47 50.94 4.80
N ALA A 102 -28.14 50.90 4.81
CA ALA A 102 -27.40 49.78 4.28
C ALA A 102 -27.56 48.53 5.16
N THR A 103 -27.63 47.38 4.52
CA THR A 103 -27.70 46.05 5.16
C THR A 103 -26.56 45.20 4.65
N TYR A 104 -25.77 44.67 5.55
CA TYR A 104 -24.73 43.67 5.24
C TYR A 104 -25.39 42.32 5.02
N ILE A 105 -25.09 41.69 3.89
CA ILE A 105 -25.48 40.31 3.58
C ILE A 105 -24.27 39.42 3.82
N LEU A 106 -24.31 38.67 4.89
CA LEU A 106 -23.26 37.73 5.27
C LEU A 106 -23.68 36.30 4.91
N ARG A 107 -22.79 35.53 4.38
CA ARG A 107 -22.98 34.09 4.23
C ARG A 107 -22.21 33.39 5.33
N LEU A 108 -22.91 32.79 6.26
CA LEU A 108 -22.39 31.92 7.29
C LEU A 108 -22.41 30.48 6.74
N ARG A 109 -21.28 29.82 6.79
CA ARG A 109 -21.11 28.41 6.43
C ARG A 109 -20.64 27.62 7.66
N ASP A 110 -21.33 26.53 8.00
CA ASP A 110 -20.94 25.73 9.16
C ASP A 110 -19.58 25.01 8.92
N GLY A 111 -18.88 24.73 10.01
CA GLY A 111 -17.59 24.06 9.97
C GLY A 111 -17.65 22.54 9.76
N ALA A 112 -18.85 21.94 9.64
CA ALA A 112 -19.01 20.50 9.57
C ALA A 112 -18.35 19.88 8.31
N GLY A 113 -18.24 20.65 7.22
CA GLY A 113 -17.60 20.25 5.97
C GLY A 113 -16.12 20.61 5.86
N ASP A 114 -15.54 21.35 6.79
CA ASP A 114 -14.17 21.87 6.68
C ASP A 114 -13.12 20.75 6.57
N TRP A 115 -13.28 19.67 7.32
CA TRP A 115 -12.38 18.53 7.25
C TRP A 115 -12.47 17.81 5.89
N VAL A 116 -13.66 17.79 5.27
CA VAL A 116 -13.88 17.16 3.96
C VAL A 116 -13.14 17.93 2.87
N GLU A 117 -13.24 19.27 2.89
CA GLU A 117 -12.51 20.12 1.93
C GLU A 117 -11.00 19.92 2.05
N ARG A 118 -10.49 19.87 3.29
CA ARG A 118 -9.09 19.57 3.55
C ARG A 118 -8.72 18.18 3.05
N ALA A 119 -9.50 17.17 3.39
CA ALA A 119 -9.23 15.79 3.00
C ALA A 119 -9.24 15.57 1.48
N ILE A 120 -10.07 16.31 0.73
CA ILE A 120 -10.06 16.30 -0.74
C ILE A 120 -8.79 16.94 -1.30
N ALA A 121 -8.34 18.03 -0.68
CA ALA A 121 -7.19 18.80 -1.16
C ALA A 121 -5.83 18.23 -0.73
N THR A 122 -5.80 17.28 0.23
CA THR A 122 -4.57 16.76 0.83
C THR A 122 -4.34 15.32 0.39
N ASP A 123 -3.12 15.03 -0.07
CA ASP A 123 -2.68 13.67 -0.38
C ASP A 123 -2.61 12.82 0.90
N LEU A 124 -2.91 11.53 0.79
CA LEU A 124 -2.83 10.60 1.91
C LEU A 124 -1.41 10.52 2.48
N ALA A 125 -0.40 10.64 1.64
CA ALA A 125 1.00 10.66 2.04
C ALA A 125 1.39 11.93 2.84
N ASP A 126 0.59 12.99 2.79
CA ASP A 126 0.81 14.25 3.51
C ASP A 126 0.07 14.30 4.86
N THR A 127 -0.33 13.16 5.44
CA THR A 127 -0.90 13.14 6.80
C THR A 127 0.13 13.57 7.83
N GLY A 128 -0.35 14.19 8.93
CA GLY A 128 0.47 14.55 10.08
C GLY A 128 0.95 13.38 10.94
N LEU A 129 0.63 12.15 10.55
CA LEU A 129 1.03 10.93 11.24
C LEU A 129 2.56 10.78 11.17
N LYS A 130 3.21 10.77 12.32
CA LYS A 130 4.68 10.71 12.40
C LYS A 130 5.17 9.28 12.29
N TYR A 131 6.03 9.05 11.34
CA TYR A 131 6.83 7.85 11.21
C TYR A 131 8.16 8.24 10.57
N ASP A 132 9.26 7.94 11.27
CA ASP A 132 10.60 8.35 10.88
C ASP A 132 11.60 7.36 11.49
N VAL A 133 12.16 6.49 10.68
CA VAL A 133 13.01 5.39 11.13
C VAL A 133 14.20 5.16 10.19
N GLU A 134 15.31 4.70 10.74
CA GLU A 134 16.37 4.04 9.96
C GLU A 134 16.03 2.56 9.84
N LEU A 135 15.85 2.09 8.60
CA LEU A 135 15.42 0.72 8.32
C LEU A 135 16.49 -0.28 8.76
N SER A 136 16.13 -1.16 9.68
CA SER A 136 16.98 -2.22 10.19
C SER A 136 16.19 -3.50 10.37
N GLY A 137 16.88 -4.64 10.53
CA GLY A 137 16.24 -5.90 10.87
C GLY A 137 15.39 -5.81 12.12
N ASP A 138 15.87 -5.10 13.14
CA ASP A 138 15.14 -4.86 14.40
C ASP A 138 13.85 -4.07 14.18
N VAL A 139 13.87 -3.03 13.33
CA VAL A 139 12.67 -2.25 12.98
C VAL A 139 11.65 -3.13 12.29
N VAL A 140 12.06 -3.99 11.36
CA VAL A 140 11.19 -4.95 10.69
C VAL A 140 10.55 -5.90 11.70
N GLU A 141 11.35 -6.53 12.57
CA GLU A 141 10.85 -7.49 13.55
C GLU A 141 9.94 -6.83 14.62
N GLN A 142 10.31 -5.65 15.12
CA GLN A 142 9.50 -4.91 16.09
C GLN A 142 8.16 -4.48 15.49
N SER A 143 8.10 -4.24 14.18
CA SER A 143 6.85 -3.89 13.51
C SER A 143 5.78 -4.97 13.58
N TRP A 144 6.13 -6.21 13.90
CA TRP A 144 5.18 -7.32 14.01
C TRP A 144 4.46 -7.38 15.36
N ARG A 145 4.94 -6.61 16.35
CA ARG A 145 4.41 -6.64 17.73
C ARG A 145 3.67 -5.35 18.08
N GLY A 146 2.76 -5.44 19.04
CA GLY A 146 2.01 -4.26 19.49
C GLY A 146 1.12 -3.63 18.41
N THR A 147 1.00 -2.31 18.45
CA THR A 147 0.17 -1.51 17.53
C THR A 147 1.00 -0.45 16.78
N PRO A 148 1.99 -0.82 15.98
CA PRO A 148 2.80 0.15 15.27
C PRO A 148 2.00 0.81 14.14
N VAL A 149 2.43 1.99 13.72
CA VAL A 149 1.88 2.72 12.56
C VAL A 149 2.12 1.93 11.28
N VAL A 150 3.32 1.38 11.11
CA VAL A 150 3.74 0.62 9.93
C VAL A 150 4.14 -0.80 10.35
N ARG A 151 3.71 -1.78 9.56
CA ARG A 151 4.17 -3.16 9.63
C ARG A 151 4.84 -3.56 8.33
N PHE A 152 5.98 -4.20 8.42
CA PHE A 152 6.63 -4.82 7.27
C PHE A 152 6.17 -6.28 7.20
N LEU A 153 5.34 -6.59 6.21
CA LEU A 153 4.75 -7.92 6.03
C LEU A 153 5.30 -8.59 4.78
N PRO A 154 5.48 -9.91 4.79
CA PRO A 154 5.95 -10.64 3.62
C PRO A 154 4.92 -10.57 2.49
N VAL A 155 5.39 -10.24 1.29
CA VAL A 155 4.58 -10.07 0.08
C VAL A 155 5.21 -10.79 -1.09
N ARG A 156 4.38 -11.38 -1.92
CA ARG A 156 4.76 -11.96 -3.18
C ARG A 156 4.28 -11.07 -4.33
N HIS A 157 5.22 -10.59 -5.13
CA HIS A 157 4.94 -9.67 -6.24
C HIS A 157 4.71 -10.37 -7.59
N ASP A 158 5.34 -11.50 -7.79
CA ASP A 158 5.34 -12.22 -9.05
C ASP A 158 4.13 -13.14 -9.20
N ASP A 159 3.87 -13.47 -10.44
CA ASP A 159 2.90 -14.48 -10.78
C ASP A 159 3.18 -15.81 -10.07
N TYR A 160 2.12 -16.42 -9.63
CA TYR A 160 2.12 -17.75 -9.08
C TYR A 160 2.42 -18.78 -10.18
N THR A 161 3.63 -18.78 -10.67
CA THR A 161 4.17 -19.96 -11.30
C THR A 161 4.77 -20.80 -10.19
N ALA A 162 3.97 -21.69 -9.67
CA ALA A 162 4.47 -22.78 -8.85
C ALA A 162 5.29 -23.73 -9.72
N SER A 163 6.40 -23.27 -10.22
CA SER A 163 7.47 -24.16 -10.64
C SER A 163 8.28 -24.56 -9.40
N HIS A 164 7.59 -25.04 -8.40
CA HIS A 164 8.21 -25.97 -7.48
C HIS A 164 8.24 -27.28 -8.24
N ASP A 165 9.41 -27.58 -8.76
CA ASP A 165 9.71 -28.96 -9.10
C ASP A 165 9.58 -29.74 -7.78
N SER A 166 8.38 -30.30 -7.56
CA SER A 166 8.04 -31.10 -6.38
C SER A 166 8.83 -32.41 -6.32
N THR A 167 9.74 -32.60 -7.24
CA THR A 167 10.58 -33.79 -7.38
C THR A 167 11.96 -33.61 -6.78
N SER A 168 12.35 -32.41 -6.30
CA SER A 168 13.62 -32.26 -5.60
C SER A 168 13.52 -32.84 -4.18
N LEU A 169 14.39 -33.79 -3.86
CA LEU A 169 14.56 -34.33 -2.49
C LEU A 169 14.93 -33.24 -1.47
N PHE A 170 15.39 -32.10 -1.94
CA PHE A 170 15.88 -30.98 -1.17
C PHE A 170 15.36 -29.69 -1.80
N PRO A 171 14.11 -29.26 -1.51
CA PRO A 171 13.63 -28.01 -2.01
C PRO A 171 14.57 -26.89 -1.59
N PRO A 172 14.95 -25.97 -2.50
CA PRO A 172 15.83 -24.88 -2.17
C PRO A 172 15.19 -24.03 -1.06
N GLN A 173 15.91 -23.89 0.05
CA GLN A 173 15.49 -22.96 1.11
C GLN A 173 15.71 -21.55 0.59
N ARG A 174 14.65 -20.86 0.22
CA ARG A 174 14.75 -19.46 -0.14
C ARG A 174 15.08 -18.64 1.10
N VAL A 175 16.21 -17.96 1.07
CA VAL A 175 16.57 -16.99 2.10
C VAL A 175 15.73 -15.75 1.89
N MET A 176 14.98 -15.34 2.93
CA MET A 176 14.23 -14.10 2.93
C MET A 176 15.17 -12.90 2.96
N THR A 177 14.79 -11.86 2.26
CA THR A 177 15.53 -10.59 2.21
C THR A 177 14.57 -9.42 2.46
N MET A 178 15.09 -8.19 2.62
CA MET A 178 14.23 -7.01 2.75
C MET A 178 13.28 -6.84 1.57
N SER A 179 13.64 -7.28 0.38
CA SER A 179 12.79 -7.20 -0.81
C SER A 179 11.55 -8.09 -0.78
N ASP A 180 11.49 -9.05 0.14
CA ASP A 180 10.29 -9.89 0.35
C ASP A 180 9.27 -9.22 1.29
N TYR A 181 9.61 -8.07 1.88
CA TYR A 181 8.74 -7.33 2.79
C TYR A 181 8.23 -6.05 2.16
N HIS A 182 6.97 -5.77 2.45
CA HIS A 182 6.28 -4.57 1.99
C HIS A 182 5.69 -3.81 3.18
N PRO A 183 5.66 -2.48 3.16
CA PRO A 183 5.06 -1.72 4.24
C PRO A 183 3.54 -1.82 4.19
N PHE A 184 2.94 -2.01 5.35
CA PHE A 184 1.49 -1.96 5.56
C PHE A 184 1.18 -0.98 6.68
N ILE A 185 0.31 -0.03 6.40
CA ILE A 185 0.01 1.09 7.29
C ILE A 185 -1.32 0.87 7.99
N SER A 186 -1.36 1.15 9.29
CA SER A 186 -2.56 0.99 10.12
C SER A 186 -3.69 1.91 9.63
N VAL A 187 -4.83 1.31 9.24
CA VAL A 187 -6.04 2.03 8.84
C VAL A 187 -6.55 2.92 9.98
N ARG A 188 -6.50 2.42 11.21
CA ARG A 188 -6.92 3.16 12.42
C ARG A 188 -6.10 4.43 12.62
N GLU A 189 -4.78 4.31 12.55
CA GLU A 189 -3.90 5.45 12.80
C GLU A 189 -3.99 6.49 11.69
N LEU A 190 -4.10 6.05 10.43
CA LEU A 190 -4.35 6.95 9.29
C LEU A 190 -5.67 7.71 9.44
N LEU A 191 -6.75 6.99 9.78
CA LEU A 191 -8.07 7.61 9.95
C LEU A 191 -8.04 8.66 11.05
N LYS A 192 -7.46 8.33 12.21
CA LYS A 192 -7.32 9.27 13.33
C LYS A 192 -6.47 10.48 12.95
N ALA A 193 -5.37 10.28 12.23
CA ALA A 193 -4.50 11.36 11.82
C ALA A 193 -5.20 12.34 10.87
N ILE A 194 -5.97 11.87 9.90
CA ILE A 194 -6.72 12.69 8.95
C ILE A 194 -7.66 13.65 9.70
N PHE A 195 -8.42 13.15 10.68
CA PHE A 195 -9.32 13.99 11.46
C PHE A 195 -8.56 14.90 12.44
N SER A 196 -7.51 14.41 13.08
CA SER A 196 -6.66 15.20 13.96
C SER A 196 -5.99 16.37 13.22
N ASP A 197 -5.53 16.16 11.99
CA ASP A 197 -4.95 17.19 11.13
C ASP A 197 -5.97 18.29 10.76
N ALA A 198 -7.24 17.93 10.73
CA ALA A 198 -8.35 18.88 10.55
C ALA A 198 -8.83 19.50 11.88
N GLY A 199 -8.22 19.14 13.01
CA GLY A 199 -8.56 19.66 14.34
C GLY A 199 -9.79 19.01 14.96
N TYR A 200 -10.10 17.75 14.58
CA TYR A 200 -11.19 16.97 15.13
C TYR A 200 -10.68 15.74 15.88
N GLU A 201 -11.39 15.34 16.92
CA GLU A 201 -11.20 14.10 17.64
C GLU A 201 -12.18 13.03 17.15
N VAL A 202 -11.69 11.82 16.90
CA VAL A 202 -12.53 10.68 16.51
C VAL A 202 -13.10 10.00 17.73
N GLU A 203 -14.42 9.92 17.82
CA GLU A 203 -15.17 9.17 18.83
C GLU A 203 -15.89 8.01 18.14
N SER A 204 -15.47 6.77 18.44
CA SER A 204 -15.96 5.57 17.78
C SER A 204 -15.57 4.33 18.53
N ASP A 205 -16.54 3.52 18.95
CA ASP A 205 -16.33 2.21 19.52
C ASP A 205 -15.87 1.20 18.47
N PHE A 206 -16.39 1.32 17.24
CA PHE A 206 -16.02 0.48 16.12
C PHE A 206 -14.55 0.67 15.74
N VAL A 207 -14.10 1.93 15.58
CA VAL A 207 -12.70 2.25 15.26
C VAL A 207 -11.76 1.87 16.40
N ALA A 208 -12.19 2.02 17.66
CA ALA A 208 -11.43 1.57 18.84
C ALA A 208 -11.39 0.05 18.94
N GLY A 209 -12.37 -0.66 18.38
CA GLY A 209 -12.54 -2.11 18.45
C GLY A 209 -11.38 -2.92 17.87
N SER A 210 -11.28 -4.19 18.31
CA SER A 210 -10.20 -5.09 17.89
C SER A 210 -10.24 -5.43 16.41
N MET A 211 -11.43 -5.58 15.82
CA MET A 211 -11.61 -5.87 14.42
C MET A 211 -10.98 -4.79 13.54
N PHE A 212 -11.32 -3.52 13.81
CA PHE A 212 -10.80 -2.39 13.04
C PHE A 212 -9.29 -2.20 13.26
N GLY A 213 -8.81 -2.47 14.48
CA GLY A 213 -7.38 -2.37 14.81
C GLY A 213 -6.47 -3.35 14.12
N LYS A 214 -7.02 -4.43 13.53
CA LYS A 214 -6.26 -5.39 12.73
C LYS A 214 -6.08 -4.94 11.27
N LEU A 215 -6.79 -3.90 10.82
CA LEU A 215 -6.79 -3.48 9.42
C LEU A 215 -5.55 -2.67 9.06
N HIS A 216 -4.93 -3.05 7.96
CA HIS A 216 -3.78 -2.37 7.39
C HIS A 216 -3.95 -2.25 5.87
N ILE A 217 -3.52 -1.12 5.32
CA ILE A 217 -3.46 -0.93 3.86
C ILE A 217 -2.03 -1.15 3.38
N SER A 218 -1.88 -1.70 2.18
CA SER A 218 -0.58 -1.78 1.54
C SER A 218 -0.06 -0.37 1.26
N GLY A 219 1.17 -0.13 1.65
CA GLY A 219 1.92 1.05 1.26
C GLY A 219 2.60 0.86 -0.09
N CYS A 220 3.63 1.66 -0.31
CA CYS A 220 4.45 1.62 -1.52
C CYS A 220 5.83 2.16 -1.16
N TYR A 221 6.89 1.58 -1.71
CA TYR A 221 8.24 2.15 -1.60
C TYR A 221 8.52 3.20 -2.66
N ALA A 222 7.71 3.26 -3.71
CA ALA A 222 7.88 4.18 -4.81
C ALA A 222 7.35 5.57 -4.41
N THR A 223 8.27 6.49 -4.16
CA THR A 223 8.00 7.92 -4.15
C THR A 223 8.35 8.50 -5.51
N ALA A 224 7.90 9.72 -5.82
CA ALA A 224 8.28 10.44 -7.05
C ALA A 224 9.81 10.58 -7.23
N GLY A 225 10.61 10.34 -6.18
CA GLY A 225 12.07 10.33 -6.22
C GLY A 225 12.69 8.94 -6.34
N ARG A 226 11.89 7.87 -6.25
CA ARG A 226 12.35 6.48 -6.24
C ARG A 226 11.89 5.66 -7.44
N SER A 227 11.19 6.24 -8.41
CA SER A 227 10.91 5.51 -9.65
C SER A 227 12.22 5.11 -10.32
N LEU A 228 12.25 3.92 -10.92
CA LEU A 228 13.46 3.40 -11.56
C LEU A 228 13.96 4.33 -12.67
N SER A 229 13.04 4.92 -13.44
CA SER A 229 13.36 5.92 -14.45
C SER A 229 14.00 7.16 -13.85
N LYS A 230 13.49 7.65 -12.72
CA LYS A 230 14.05 8.80 -12.00
C LYS A 230 15.43 8.49 -11.42
N LEU A 231 15.58 7.34 -10.77
CA LEU A 231 16.87 6.89 -10.24
C LEU A 231 17.90 6.76 -11.37
N ASN A 232 17.51 6.16 -12.50
CA ASN A 232 18.38 6.06 -13.66
C ASN A 232 18.79 7.44 -14.20
N SER A 233 17.88 8.40 -14.26
CA SER A 233 18.16 9.76 -14.75
C SER A 233 19.14 10.53 -13.89
N VAL A 234 19.18 10.29 -12.56
CA VAL A 234 20.06 11.00 -11.62
C VAL A 234 21.33 10.26 -11.24
N ALA A 235 21.32 8.93 -11.34
CA ALA A 235 22.41 8.09 -10.84
C ALA A 235 22.81 6.95 -11.80
N GLY A 236 22.15 6.83 -12.95
CA GLY A 236 22.39 5.75 -13.90
C GLY A 236 23.62 5.95 -14.77
N PHE A 237 24.21 4.86 -15.17
CA PHE A 237 25.23 4.79 -16.20
C PHE A 237 25.15 3.48 -16.96
N LEU A 238 25.63 3.48 -18.20
CA LEU A 238 25.93 2.26 -18.98
C LEU A 238 27.32 2.43 -19.56
N ALA A 239 28.25 1.68 -19.02
CA ALA A 239 29.61 1.66 -19.48
C ALA A 239 29.84 0.41 -20.37
N GLY A 240 30.61 0.58 -21.44
CA GLY A 240 30.92 -0.49 -22.42
C GLY A 240 32.33 -0.35 -22.96
N ARG A 241 32.67 -1.12 -23.98
CA ARG A 241 34.00 -1.12 -24.64
C ARG A 241 33.90 -0.63 -26.08
N GLU A 242 34.91 0.12 -26.52
CA GLU A 242 35.01 0.57 -27.92
C GLU A 242 35.79 -0.40 -28.79
N SER A 243 36.64 -1.26 -28.20
CA SER A 243 37.52 -2.18 -28.90
C SER A 243 37.47 -3.57 -28.29
N GLU A 244 38.00 -4.56 -29.02
CA GLU A 244 38.13 -5.94 -28.60
C GLU A 244 39.59 -6.27 -28.29
N PRO A 245 40.10 -5.87 -27.12
CA PRO A 245 41.46 -6.11 -26.76
C PRO A 245 41.73 -7.58 -26.47
N THR A 246 42.88 -8.07 -26.91
CA THR A 246 43.40 -9.36 -26.52
C THR A 246 44.40 -9.15 -25.36
N ALA A 247 44.22 -9.89 -24.29
CA ALA A 247 45.12 -9.92 -23.16
C ALA A 247 45.69 -11.33 -23.01
N THR A 248 46.85 -11.44 -22.38
CA THR A 248 47.53 -12.74 -22.14
C THR A 248 47.75 -12.95 -20.66
N ALA A 249 47.68 -14.22 -20.22
CA ALA A 249 47.98 -14.58 -18.85
C ALA A 249 49.45 -14.31 -18.52
N ASP A 250 49.63 -13.74 -17.34
CA ASP A 250 50.96 -13.49 -16.77
C ASP A 250 51.60 -14.82 -16.24
N SER A 251 52.81 -14.72 -15.70
CA SER A 251 53.53 -15.86 -15.14
C SER A 251 52.86 -16.50 -13.92
N THR A 252 51.82 -15.85 -13.37
CA THR A 252 51.00 -16.40 -12.28
C THR A 252 49.68 -16.97 -12.76
N GLY A 253 49.45 -17.04 -14.08
CA GLY A 253 48.21 -17.53 -14.68
C GLY A 253 47.03 -16.56 -14.55
N ARG A 254 47.29 -15.26 -14.41
CA ARG A 254 46.28 -14.23 -14.25
C ARG A 254 46.16 -13.38 -15.51
N VAL A 255 44.94 -13.10 -15.90
CA VAL A 255 44.61 -12.06 -16.89
C VAL A 255 43.84 -10.94 -16.22
N TRP A 256 44.48 -9.80 -16.18
CA TRP A 256 43.85 -8.61 -15.62
C TRP A 256 42.83 -8.02 -16.59
N LEU A 257 41.60 -7.90 -16.16
CA LEU A 257 40.49 -7.35 -16.94
C LEU A 257 40.34 -5.83 -16.78
N THR A 258 41.29 -5.16 -16.12
CA THR A 258 41.25 -3.69 -15.93
C THR A 258 42.10 -2.97 -16.99
N PRO A 259 41.64 -1.79 -17.43
CA PRO A 259 40.33 -1.24 -17.24
C PRO A 259 39.30 -1.97 -18.07
N LEU A 260 38.41 -2.65 -17.40
CA LEU A 260 37.46 -3.58 -18.02
C LEU A 260 36.55 -2.93 -19.04
N VAL A 261 36.31 -1.66 -18.90
CA VAL A 261 35.25 -1.01 -19.62
C VAL A 261 35.58 0.45 -19.65
N LEU A 262 35.67 1.10 -20.83
CA LEU A 262 35.19 2.46 -20.81
C LEU A 262 35.91 3.36 -21.77
N THR A 263 35.11 4.06 -22.47
CA THR A 263 35.52 5.22 -23.24
C THR A 263 35.56 6.45 -22.35
N SER A 264 36.51 7.30 -22.60
CA SER A 264 36.76 8.55 -21.87
C SER A 264 35.72 9.65 -22.08
N SER A 265 34.69 9.42 -22.91
CA SER A 265 33.71 10.42 -23.26
C SER A 265 32.27 9.90 -23.19
N LEU A 266 31.79 9.69 -21.96
CA LEU A 266 30.38 9.37 -21.72
C LEU A 266 29.59 10.66 -21.59
N GLY A 267 28.60 10.87 -22.44
CA GLY A 267 27.67 11.98 -22.33
C GLY A 267 26.53 11.68 -21.35
N ASN A 268 25.90 12.74 -20.85
CA ASN A 268 24.68 12.60 -20.06
C ASN A 268 23.50 12.26 -20.98
N ILE A 269 22.79 11.17 -20.68
CA ILE A 269 21.51 10.83 -21.31
C ILE A 269 20.42 10.93 -20.25
N VAL A 270 19.47 11.84 -20.47
CA VAL A 270 18.37 12.12 -19.55
C VAL A 270 17.21 11.14 -19.72
N GLU A 271 17.10 10.47 -20.87
CA GLU A 271 16.07 9.47 -21.16
C GLU A 271 16.72 8.20 -21.69
N SER A 272 16.24 7.04 -21.22
CA SER A 272 16.54 5.73 -21.78
C SER A 272 16.03 5.66 -23.21
N THR A 273 16.84 6.07 -24.16
CA THR A 273 16.56 5.72 -25.54
C THR A 273 16.91 4.26 -25.75
N SER A 274 15.97 3.51 -26.30
CA SER A 274 16.04 2.10 -26.67
C SER A 274 17.11 1.75 -27.72
N GLY A 275 18.24 2.42 -27.67
CA GLY A 275 19.32 2.36 -28.67
C GLY A 275 20.71 2.19 -28.11
N GLY A 276 20.91 1.38 -27.07
CA GLY A 276 22.20 0.73 -26.77
C GLY A 276 23.48 1.59 -26.62
N GLY A 277 23.38 2.90 -26.51
CA GLY A 277 24.55 3.78 -26.38
C GLY A 277 25.03 3.89 -24.92
N GLN A 278 26.36 3.99 -24.73
CA GLN A 278 26.95 4.26 -23.43
C GLN A 278 26.53 5.62 -22.90
N TYR A 279 26.29 5.73 -21.59
CA TYR A 279 25.95 6.97 -20.90
C TYR A 279 26.47 7.01 -19.46
N ASN A 280 26.61 8.20 -18.92
CA ASN A 280 27.03 8.44 -17.55
C ASN A 280 26.30 9.69 -17.03
N ASN A 281 25.14 9.49 -16.44
CA ASN A 281 24.30 10.59 -15.98
C ASN A 281 24.94 11.27 -14.76
N ASN A 282 25.08 12.61 -14.83
CA ASN A 282 25.69 13.42 -13.78
C ASN A 282 27.13 12.99 -13.38
N ASP A 283 27.87 12.37 -14.29
CA ASP A 283 29.25 11.92 -14.08
C ASP A 283 29.41 11.03 -12.83
N VAL A 284 28.43 10.18 -12.55
CA VAL A 284 28.41 9.32 -11.36
C VAL A 284 29.49 8.24 -11.40
N LEU A 285 29.93 7.84 -12.59
CA LEU A 285 31.00 6.86 -12.76
C LEU A 285 32.30 7.59 -13.13
N THR A 286 33.34 7.37 -12.36
CA THR A 286 34.68 7.89 -12.62
C THR A 286 35.63 6.73 -12.84
N ILE A 287 36.47 6.84 -13.90
CA ILE A 287 37.46 5.84 -14.26
C ILE A 287 38.80 6.55 -14.38
N ASN A 288 39.78 5.98 -13.72
CA ASN A 288 41.14 6.42 -13.79
C ASN A 288 42.10 5.21 -13.73
N ASP A 289 43.39 5.44 -13.77
CA ASP A 289 44.41 4.40 -13.71
C ASP A 289 44.38 3.62 -12.37
N GLU A 290 43.76 4.17 -11.33
CA GLU A 290 43.67 3.55 -10.01
C GLU A 290 42.43 2.66 -9.86
N GLY A 291 41.43 2.81 -10.74
CA GLY A 291 40.22 1.99 -10.71
C GLY A 291 38.94 2.69 -11.16
N VAL A 292 37.83 2.07 -10.88
CA VAL A 292 36.49 2.52 -11.21
C VAL A 292 35.76 2.86 -9.92
N THR A 293 35.17 4.04 -9.86
CA THR A 293 34.41 4.51 -8.69
C THR A 293 33.05 5.02 -9.13
N TYR A 294 32.00 4.55 -8.46
CA TYR A 294 30.64 5.01 -8.61
C TYR A 294 30.27 5.92 -7.45
N ARG A 295 29.82 7.15 -7.74
CA ARG A 295 29.42 8.17 -6.74
C ARG A 295 28.11 8.83 -7.14
N PRO A 296 26.95 8.30 -6.71
CA PRO A 296 25.68 8.94 -6.98
C PRO A 296 25.54 10.24 -6.20
N SER A 297 24.86 11.23 -6.76
CA SER A 297 24.60 12.52 -6.09
C SER A 297 23.60 12.43 -4.94
N VAL A 298 22.79 11.37 -4.92
CA VAL A 298 21.80 11.03 -3.88
C VAL A 298 21.99 9.60 -3.42
N ALA A 299 21.55 9.27 -2.23
CA ALA A 299 21.56 7.88 -1.77
C ALA A 299 20.59 7.04 -2.60
N VAL A 300 21.04 5.89 -3.09
CA VAL A 300 20.27 4.96 -3.92
C VAL A 300 20.39 3.54 -3.40
N THR A 301 19.37 2.72 -3.62
CA THR A 301 19.46 1.28 -3.46
C THR A 301 19.76 0.68 -4.83
N ALA A 302 20.94 0.10 -5.00
CA ALA A 302 21.36 -0.47 -6.27
C ALA A 302 22.30 -1.65 -6.10
N GLY A 303 22.13 -2.64 -6.94
CA GLY A 303 23.17 -3.60 -7.28
C GLY A 303 23.88 -3.20 -8.57
N PHE A 304 24.80 -4.02 -9.01
CA PHE A 304 25.50 -3.82 -10.28
C PHE A 304 25.38 -5.05 -11.14
N GLU A 305 25.28 -4.85 -12.45
CA GLU A 305 25.30 -5.90 -13.45
C GLU A 305 26.52 -5.71 -14.34
N ILE A 306 27.29 -6.76 -14.48
CA ILE A 306 28.37 -6.83 -15.46
C ILE A 306 28.05 -7.95 -16.45
N ARG A 307 28.06 -7.65 -17.74
CA ARG A 307 28.09 -8.65 -18.80
C ARG A 307 29.52 -8.81 -19.27
N LEU A 308 30.05 -10.02 -19.13
CA LEU A 308 31.36 -10.39 -19.63
C LEU A 308 31.18 -11.35 -20.82
N LYS A 309 31.66 -10.89 -21.99
CA LYS A 309 31.69 -11.71 -23.18
C LYS A 309 33.13 -11.73 -23.70
N TYR A 310 33.68 -12.92 -23.80
CA TYR A 310 35.07 -13.12 -24.27
C TYR A 310 35.26 -14.48 -24.92
N THR A 311 36.29 -14.59 -25.73
CA THR A 311 36.80 -15.88 -26.25
C THR A 311 38.11 -16.23 -25.56
N THR A 312 38.32 -17.50 -25.26
CA THR A 312 39.54 -18.01 -24.64
C THR A 312 39.79 -19.45 -25.05
N ASP A 313 41.08 -19.82 -25.04
CA ASP A 313 41.49 -21.22 -25.22
C ASP A 313 41.22 -21.99 -23.91
N TYR A 314 40.80 -23.23 -24.03
CA TYR A 314 40.66 -24.12 -22.89
C TYR A 314 41.29 -25.48 -23.19
N ARG A 315 41.70 -26.19 -22.14
CA ARG A 315 42.18 -27.57 -22.21
C ARG A 315 41.68 -28.36 -21.02
N ILE A 316 40.99 -29.44 -21.28
CA ILE A 316 40.55 -30.41 -20.28
C ILE A 316 41.57 -31.56 -20.28
N ILE A 317 42.24 -31.78 -19.15
CA ILE A 317 43.23 -32.84 -19.00
C ILE A 317 42.69 -33.86 -18.00
N SER A 318 42.61 -35.11 -18.47
CA SER A 318 42.24 -36.26 -17.64
C SER A 318 43.15 -36.36 -16.41
N GLY A 319 42.53 -36.35 -15.21
CA GLY A 319 43.26 -36.52 -13.95
C GLY A 319 43.89 -35.26 -13.36
N VAL A 320 44.00 -34.16 -14.10
CA VAL A 320 44.57 -32.88 -13.63
C VAL A 320 43.52 -31.78 -13.49
N GLY A 321 42.42 -31.92 -14.18
CA GLY A 321 41.35 -30.92 -14.21
C GLY A 321 41.35 -30.04 -15.45
N VAL A 322 40.62 -28.96 -15.44
CA VAL A 322 40.54 -27.99 -16.53
C VAL A 322 41.73 -27.06 -16.45
N GLN A 323 42.49 -26.95 -17.56
CA GLN A 323 43.42 -25.84 -17.76
C GLN A 323 42.73 -24.80 -18.60
N GLY A 324 42.45 -23.66 -18.00
CA GLY A 324 41.74 -22.55 -18.58
C GLY A 324 41.41 -21.55 -17.46
N PHE A 325 40.69 -20.50 -17.81
CA PHE A 325 40.24 -19.56 -16.77
C PHE A 325 39.10 -20.19 -15.99
N ASP A 326 39.32 -20.52 -14.75
CA ASP A 326 38.41 -21.26 -13.90
C ASP A 326 37.66 -20.39 -12.90
N ALA A 327 38.12 -19.16 -12.64
CA ALA A 327 37.47 -18.25 -11.71
C ALA A 327 37.78 -16.78 -11.99
N LEU A 328 36.85 -15.92 -11.63
CA LEU A 328 37.03 -14.48 -11.59
C LEU A 328 37.38 -14.08 -10.15
N TYR A 329 38.52 -13.47 -9.98
CA TYR A 329 38.99 -12.98 -8.70
C TYR A 329 38.91 -11.44 -8.62
N VAL A 330 38.79 -10.94 -7.41
CA VAL A 330 38.73 -9.53 -7.11
C VAL A 330 39.81 -9.16 -6.10
N ASP A 331 40.42 -7.99 -6.27
CA ASP A 331 41.37 -7.45 -5.31
C ASP A 331 40.75 -7.23 -3.95
N ALA A 332 41.49 -7.54 -2.89
CA ALA A 332 41.09 -7.21 -1.54
C ALA A 332 41.00 -5.68 -1.36
N GLY A 333 39.94 -5.19 -0.70
CA GLY A 333 39.76 -3.79 -0.37
C GLY A 333 38.83 -3.00 -1.29
N CYS A 334 38.25 -3.63 -2.31
CA CYS A 334 37.18 -3.02 -3.11
C CYS A 334 35.79 -3.31 -2.55
N ASP A 335 34.87 -2.34 -2.71
CA ASP A 335 33.52 -2.43 -2.15
C ASP A 335 32.62 -3.37 -2.95
N VAL A 336 32.70 -3.33 -4.28
CA VAL A 336 31.85 -4.12 -5.18
C VAL A 336 32.61 -5.32 -5.70
N ARG A 337 32.05 -6.51 -5.52
CA ARG A 337 32.64 -7.77 -5.97
C ARG A 337 31.63 -8.58 -6.79
N PHE A 338 32.08 -9.11 -7.91
CA PHE A 338 31.29 -10.02 -8.73
C PHE A 338 31.85 -11.43 -8.54
N ASN A 339 30.99 -12.39 -8.30
CA ASN A 339 31.36 -13.80 -8.23
C ASN A 339 31.09 -14.43 -9.60
N LEU A 340 32.14 -14.81 -10.32
CA LEU A 340 31.99 -15.55 -11.54
C LEU A 340 31.74 -17.00 -11.19
N THR A 341 30.66 -17.50 -11.68
CA THR A 341 30.39 -18.92 -11.67
C THR A 341 30.85 -19.54 -12.98
N ASN A 342 31.30 -20.78 -12.91
CA ASN A 342 31.97 -21.51 -13.96
C ASN A 342 31.57 -21.15 -15.40
N PRO A 343 32.47 -20.65 -16.25
CA PRO A 343 32.17 -20.26 -17.62
C PRO A 343 31.94 -21.45 -18.57
N PHE A 344 32.17 -22.71 -18.13
CA PHE A 344 32.03 -23.87 -19.00
C PHE A 344 30.57 -24.25 -19.20
N PRO A 345 30.06 -24.22 -20.45
CA PRO A 345 28.65 -24.51 -20.68
C PRO A 345 28.30 -25.99 -20.53
N ASP A 346 27.17 -26.21 -19.88
CA ASP A 346 26.22 -27.36 -19.98
C ASP A 346 26.64 -28.83 -19.88
N ARG A 347 27.84 -29.18 -19.49
CA ARG A 347 28.14 -30.58 -19.08
C ARG A 347 27.84 -30.86 -17.60
N ARG A 348 27.11 -29.97 -16.93
CA ARG A 348 27.14 -29.83 -15.48
C ARG A 348 26.29 -30.80 -14.72
N ASN A 349 25.20 -31.26 -15.23
CA ASN A 349 24.20 -31.95 -14.40
C ASN A 349 23.73 -33.26 -14.98
N ALA A 350 23.94 -33.50 -16.27
CA ALA A 350 23.57 -34.76 -16.90
C ALA A 350 24.69 -35.78 -16.74
N ALA A 351 24.35 -36.94 -16.25
CA ALA A 351 25.29 -38.02 -16.04
C ALA A 351 24.75 -39.35 -16.61
N THR A 352 25.63 -40.26 -16.92
CA THR A 352 25.28 -41.58 -17.47
C THR A 352 25.52 -42.65 -16.42
N ALA A 353 24.56 -43.54 -16.25
CA ALA A 353 24.66 -44.66 -15.31
C ALA A 353 25.88 -45.55 -15.62
N GLY A 354 26.54 -45.99 -14.58
CA GLY A 354 27.75 -46.85 -14.67
C GLY A 354 29.03 -46.10 -15.04
N VAL A 355 28.99 -44.79 -15.27
CA VAL A 355 30.19 -43.98 -15.63
C VAL A 355 30.76 -43.32 -14.37
N GLU A 356 32.09 -43.29 -14.27
CA GLU A 356 32.81 -42.55 -13.24
C GLU A 356 32.97 -41.08 -13.67
N TYR A 357 32.59 -40.18 -12.77
CA TYR A 357 32.72 -38.72 -12.92
C TYR A 357 33.63 -38.14 -11.85
N ARG A 358 34.24 -37.02 -12.17
CA ARG A 358 34.92 -36.16 -11.22
C ARG A 358 34.07 -34.91 -11.00
N CYS A 359 33.64 -34.71 -9.77
CA CYS A 359 33.03 -33.44 -9.32
C CYS A 359 34.14 -32.48 -8.90
N VAL A 360 34.18 -31.29 -9.44
CA VAL A 360 35.14 -30.24 -9.09
C VAL A 360 34.37 -29.01 -8.64
N ILE A 361 34.77 -28.42 -7.52
CA ILE A 361 34.19 -27.18 -6.95
C ILE A 361 35.18 -26.06 -7.21
N PHE A 362 34.75 -25.05 -7.96
CA PHE A 362 35.56 -23.84 -8.24
C PHE A 362 35.47 -22.83 -7.09
N ASP A 363 34.28 -22.70 -6.51
CA ASP A 363 34.03 -21.84 -5.34
C ASP A 363 34.23 -22.61 -4.03
N PHE A 364 35.27 -23.44 -3.98
CA PHE A 364 35.57 -24.23 -2.80
C PHE A 364 36.01 -23.34 -1.63
N VAL A 365 35.37 -23.56 -0.46
CA VAL A 365 35.74 -22.93 0.80
C VAL A 365 36.31 -23.97 1.75
N GLU A 366 37.53 -23.74 2.21
CA GLU A 366 38.24 -24.67 3.12
C GLU A 366 37.48 -24.76 4.46
N GLY A 367 37.21 -25.98 4.90
CA GLY A 367 36.46 -26.27 6.12
C GLY A 367 34.99 -26.54 5.91
N ASP A 368 34.43 -26.26 4.74
CA ASP A 368 33.04 -26.55 4.42
C ASP A 368 32.83 -28.02 4.04
N ILE A 369 31.59 -28.47 4.26
CA ILE A 369 31.15 -29.83 3.91
C ILE A 369 30.23 -29.72 2.69
N TYR A 370 30.54 -30.54 1.67
CA TYR A 370 29.78 -30.62 0.44
C TYR A 370 29.16 -32.00 0.26
N ARG A 371 27.99 -32.03 -0.39
CA ARG A 371 27.28 -33.28 -0.71
C ARG A 371 26.85 -33.26 -2.16
N LEU A 372 27.27 -34.31 -2.93
CA LEU A 372 26.83 -34.51 -4.29
C LEU A 372 25.68 -35.52 -4.31
N CYS A 373 24.55 -35.09 -4.81
CA CYS A 373 23.34 -35.89 -4.96
C CYS A 373 23.05 -36.15 -6.43
N TYR A 374 22.22 -37.15 -6.70
CA TYR A 374 21.66 -37.39 -8.04
C TYR A 374 20.16 -37.62 -7.97
N THR A 375 19.45 -37.26 -9.03
CA THR A 375 18.05 -37.57 -9.30
C THR A 375 17.97 -38.43 -10.56
N SER A 376 17.03 -39.38 -10.64
CA SER A 376 16.79 -40.22 -11.79
C SER A 376 15.35 -40.72 -11.84
N ASP A 377 14.91 -41.27 -12.96
CA ASP A 377 13.56 -41.83 -13.10
C ASP A 377 13.30 -43.01 -12.13
N GLU A 378 14.34 -43.69 -11.70
CA GLU A 378 14.24 -44.84 -10.78
C GLU A 378 14.53 -44.47 -9.32
N GLY A 379 14.65 -43.16 -9.01
CA GLY A 379 14.82 -42.62 -7.65
C GLY A 379 16.18 -41.94 -7.46
N ASP A 380 16.27 -41.24 -6.35
CA ASP A 380 17.31 -40.29 -6.02
C ASP A 380 18.27 -40.83 -4.98
N GLY A 381 19.46 -40.21 -4.85
CA GLY A 381 20.44 -40.63 -3.84
C GLY A 381 21.61 -39.70 -3.67
N ILE A 382 22.44 -39.99 -2.67
CA ILE A 382 23.69 -39.28 -2.37
C ILE A 382 24.84 -40.08 -2.95
N LEU A 383 25.65 -39.41 -3.77
CA LEU A 383 26.86 -40.00 -4.37
C LEU A 383 28.07 -39.89 -3.46
N SER A 384 28.25 -38.74 -2.83
CA SER A 384 29.40 -38.48 -1.97
C SER A 384 29.16 -37.32 -1.02
N VAL A 385 29.79 -37.37 0.17
CA VAL A 385 29.93 -36.25 1.10
C VAL A 385 31.42 -36.01 1.32
N PHE A 386 31.89 -34.79 1.12
CA PHE A 386 33.32 -34.50 1.08
C PHE A 386 33.62 -33.06 1.56
N THR A 387 34.91 -32.84 1.91
CA THR A 387 35.42 -31.56 2.45
C THR A 387 36.61 -31.02 1.65
N VAL A 388 36.75 -31.45 0.43
CA VAL A 388 37.83 -31.08 -0.47
C VAL A 388 37.28 -30.54 -1.78
N GLY A 389 38.04 -29.76 -2.51
CA GLY A 389 37.57 -29.09 -3.73
C GLY A 389 37.22 -30.03 -4.90
N SER A 390 37.45 -31.34 -4.78
CA SER A 390 37.01 -32.30 -5.81
C SER A 390 36.83 -33.71 -5.23
N THR A 391 35.93 -34.49 -5.85
CA THR A 391 35.71 -35.90 -5.51
C THR A 391 35.42 -36.70 -6.76
N ARG A 392 35.69 -38.02 -6.73
CA ARG A 392 35.27 -38.95 -7.78
C ARG A 392 34.04 -39.71 -7.35
N VAL A 393 33.10 -39.88 -8.25
CA VAL A 393 31.85 -40.59 -8.02
C VAL A 393 31.51 -41.46 -9.21
N THR A 394 30.91 -42.61 -8.96
CA THR A 394 30.35 -43.47 -10.00
C THR A 394 28.85 -43.41 -9.93
N ILE A 395 28.20 -43.11 -11.05
CA ILE A 395 26.73 -43.11 -11.11
C ILE A 395 26.23 -44.56 -11.03
N PRO A 396 25.28 -44.89 -10.14
CA PRO A 396 24.74 -46.21 -10.01
C PRO A 396 24.23 -46.79 -11.35
N GLU A 397 24.47 -48.05 -11.63
CA GLU A 397 23.96 -48.73 -12.82
C GLU A 397 22.44 -48.79 -12.84
N GLY A 398 21.85 -48.83 -14.04
CA GLY A 398 20.41 -48.99 -14.24
C GLY A 398 19.56 -47.75 -13.98
N LYS A 399 20.18 -46.58 -13.91
CA LYS A 399 19.51 -45.28 -13.78
C LYS A 399 19.33 -44.60 -15.14
N THR A 400 18.18 -43.94 -15.36
CA THR A 400 17.88 -43.16 -16.57
C THR A 400 17.63 -41.70 -16.21
N ASN A 401 17.92 -40.80 -17.14
CA ASN A 401 17.75 -39.35 -16.98
C ASN A 401 18.45 -38.77 -15.74
N VAL A 402 19.68 -39.24 -15.46
CA VAL A 402 20.40 -38.86 -14.26
C VAL A 402 20.83 -37.39 -14.31
N ARG A 403 20.50 -36.66 -13.27
CA ARG A 403 21.00 -35.30 -13.01
C ARG A 403 21.63 -35.23 -11.64
N CYS A 404 22.77 -34.54 -11.56
CA CYS A 404 23.51 -34.37 -10.31
C CYS A 404 23.33 -32.95 -9.78
N THR A 405 23.27 -32.81 -8.45
CA THR A 405 23.20 -31.54 -7.72
C THR A 405 24.26 -31.53 -6.63
N LEU A 406 25.05 -30.46 -6.56
CA LEU A 406 25.98 -30.23 -5.47
C LEU A 406 25.34 -29.35 -4.42
N GLN A 407 25.51 -29.71 -3.15
CA GLN A 407 25.02 -29.00 -2.01
C GLN A 407 26.12 -28.65 -1.03
N ARG A 408 26.06 -27.47 -0.42
CA ARG A 408 26.95 -27.00 0.64
C ARG A 408 26.22 -27.02 1.98
N LYS A 409 26.87 -27.53 3.02
CA LYS A 409 26.33 -27.54 4.37
C LYS A 409 26.40 -26.13 4.98
N VAL A 410 25.27 -25.64 5.48
CA VAL A 410 25.18 -24.29 6.08
C VAL A 410 25.07 -24.31 7.60
N ASP A 411 24.56 -25.39 8.18
CA ASP A 411 24.50 -25.60 9.63
C ASP A 411 24.58 -27.09 10.03
N SER A 412 24.24 -27.45 11.27
CA SER A 412 24.39 -28.83 11.75
C SER A 412 23.59 -29.85 10.95
N GLU A 413 22.47 -29.50 10.33
CA GLU A 413 21.56 -30.43 9.65
C GLU A 413 21.22 -30.03 8.20
N ASN A 414 21.39 -28.76 7.82
CA ASN A 414 20.91 -28.23 6.54
C ASN A 414 22.00 -28.11 5.48
N TYR A 415 21.58 -28.41 4.24
CA TYR A 415 22.39 -28.26 3.02
C TYR A 415 21.65 -27.35 2.06
N VAL A 416 22.39 -26.51 1.32
CA VAL A 416 21.85 -25.59 0.29
C VAL A 416 22.43 -25.97 -1.05
N ASP A 417 21.62 -26.05 -2.08
CA ASP A 417 22.02 -26.32 -3.44
C ASP A 417 22.97 -25.24 -3.95
N MET A 418 24.09 -25.67 -4.49
CA MET A 418 24.99 -24.83 -5.26
C MET A 418 24.52 -24.82 -6.72
N SER A 419 23.81 -23.74 -7.09
CA SER A 419 23.39 -23.55 -8.49
C SER A 419 24.58 -23.43 -9.45
N GLU A 420 25.73 -23.01 -8.92
CA GLU A 420 26.91 -22.60 -9.67
C GLU A 420 28.20 -22.92 -8.90
N GLY A 421 29.36 -22.68 -9.50
CA GLY A 421 30.67 -22.87 -8.85
C GLY A 421 31.16 -24.30 -8.79
N TRP A 422 30.59 -25.22 -9.56
CA TRP A 422 31.01 -26.61 -9.64
C TRP A 422 30.67 -27.22 -11.00
N CYS A 423 31.32 -28.35 -11.33
CA CYS A 423 30.99 -29.14 -12.51
C CYS A 423 31.26 -30.62 -12.30
N LEU A 424 30.66 -31.45 -13.17
CA LEU A 424 30.84 -32.87 -13.24
C LEU A 424 31.54 -33.21 -14.56
N TYR A 425 32.73 -33.87 -14.50
CA TYR A 425 33.48 -34.29 -15.66
C TYR A 425 33.48 -35.82 -15.80
N ASP A 426 33.30 -36.27 -17.03
CA ASP A 426 33.57 -37.65 -17.40
C ASP A 426 35.09 -37.90 -17.30
N GLY A 427 35.52 -38.91 -16.55
CA GLY A 427 36.89 -39.07 -16.05
C GLY A 427 38.00 -39.33 -17.08
N TYR A 428 37.73 -39.32 -18.40
CA TYR A 428 38.69 -39.76 -19.42
C TYR A 428 38.75 -38.90 -20.69
N VAL A 429 38.16 -37.74 -20.75
CA VAL A 429 38.20 -36.92 -21.97
C VAL A 429 39.28 -35.86 -21.86
N GLU A 430 40.27 -35.94 -22.74
CA GLU A 430 41.14 -34.83 -23.11
C GLU A 430 40.41 -34.04 -24.21
N ASP A 431 40.12 -32.78 -23.96
CA ASP A 431 39.48 -31.86 -24.92
C ASP A 431 40.22 -30.52 -24.88
N GLU A 432 40.48 -29.95 -26.03
CA GLU A 432 41.06 -28.62 -26.15
C GLU A 432 40.35 -27.86 -27.27
N GLY A 433 40.19 -26.57 -27.09
CA GLY A 433 39.54 -25.73 -28.10
C GLY A 433 39.51 -24.27 -27.71
N GLU A 434 38.80 -23.51 -28.51
CA GLU A 434 38.44 -22.14 -28.22
C GLU A 434 36.98 -22.11 -27.79
N MET A 435 36.68 -21.38 -26.74
CA MET A 435 35.30 -21.21 -26.28
C MET A 435 34.93 -19.74 -26.16
N GLU A 436 33.69 -19.46 -26.47
CA GLU A 436 33.08 -18.18 -26.19
C GLU A 436 32.33 -18.27 -24.85
N VAL A 437 32.59 -17.28 -23.99
CA VAL A 437 31.93 -17.11 -22.71
C VAL A 437 31.07 -15.86 -22.78
N ASP A 438 29.77 -15.96 -22.48
CA ASP A 438 28.86 -14.85 -22.36
C ASP A 438 28.08 -15.00 -21.04
N VAL A 439 28.51 -14.30 -20.03
CA VAL A 439 27.94 -14.39 -18.69
C VAL A 439 27.53 -13.03 -18.18
N THR A 440 26.38 -12.99 -17.49
CA THR A 440 25.90 -11.81 -16.80
C THR A 440 25.96 -12.06 -15.29
N LEU A 441 26.73 -11.23 -14.61
CA LEU A 441 26.93 -11.31 -13.16
C LEU A 441 26.23 -10.15 -12.49
N ARG A 442 25.61 -10.38 -11.35
CA ARG A 442 24.88 -9.38 -10.59
C ARG A 442 25.29 -9.39 -9.12
N THR A 443 25.38 -8.21 -8.53
CA THR A 443 25.48 -8.07 -7.08
C THR A 443 24.10 -7.83 -6.48
N PRO A 444 23.87 -8.23 -5.22
CA PRO A 444 22.63 -7.90 -4.54
C PRO A 444 22.50 -6.37 -4.37
N PRO A 445 21.27 -5.83 -4.36
CA PRO A 445 21.05 -4.42 -4.07
C PRO A 445 21.49 -4.07 -2.65
N GLU A 446 22.22 -2.96 -2.51
CA GLU A 446 22.63 -2.37 -1.23
C GLU A 446 22.43 -0.86 -1.22
N LEU A 447 22.42 -0.24 -0.03
CA LEU A 447 22.38 1.21 0.09
C LEU A 447 23.73 1.80 -0.34
N ILE A 448 23.72 2.66 -1.36
CA ILE A 448 24.88 3.38 -1.85
C ILE A 448 24.68 4.86 -1.56
N THR A 449 25.51 5.39 -0.69
CA THR A 449 25.53 6.81 -0.32
C THR A 449 26.38 7.63 -1.28
N PRO A 450 26.32 8.97 -1.24
CA PRO A 450 27.20 9.83 -2.05
C PRO A 450 28.71 9.66 -1.77
N SER A 451 29.10 8.98 -0.70
CA SER A 451 30.51 8.59 -0.50
C SER A 451 31.03 7.66 -1.58
N GLY A 452 30.10 6.93 -2.22
CA GLY A 452 30.38 6.09 -3.38
C GLY A 452 30.85 4.69 -3.03
N LYS A 453 31.07 3.92 -4.10
CA LYS A 453 31.60 2.55 -4.07
C LYS A 453 32.73 2.41 -5.08
N SER A 454 33.80 1.76 -4.69
CA SER A 454 34.90 1.39 -5.58
C SER A 454 34.70 -0.02 -6.13
N PHE A 455 35.01 -0.20 -7.41
CA PHE A 455 34.95 -1.50 -8.06
C PHE A 455 36.31 -2.18 -7.97
N ALA A 456 36.28 -3.46 -7.70
CA ALA A 456 37.48 -4.29 -7.68
C ALA A 456 38.17 -4.33 -9.04
N ARG A 457 39.47 -4.37 -9.02
CA ARG A 457 40.23 -4.89 -10.14
C ARG A 457 39.91 -6.39 -10.28
N MET A 458 39.47 -6.77 -11.43
CA MET A 458 39.12 -8.16 -11.71
C MET A 458 40.18 -8.84 -12.57
N TYR A 459 40.42 -10.09 -12.29
CA TYR A 459 41.27 -10.93 -13.13
C TYR A 459 40.71 -12.34 -13.22
N LEU A 460 40.89 -12.94 -14.36
CA LEU A 460 40.66 -14.39 -14.55
C LEU A 460 41.96 -15.15 -14.18
N HIS A 461 41.76 -16.25 -13.46
CA HIS A 461 42.86 -17.09 -12.98
C HIS A 461 42.68 -18.53 -13.47
N GLY A 462 43.72 -19.28 -13.46
CA GLY A 462 43.73 -20.71 -13.82
C GLY A 462 44.36 -20.98 -15.19
N ALA A 463 44.77 -19.93 -15.90
CA ALA A 463 45.41 -20.07 -17.19
C ALA A 463 46.89 -20.47 -17.08
N THR A 464 47.40 -21.06 -18.12
CA THR A 464 48.86 -21.23 -18.37
C THR A 464 49.43 -19.87 -18.80
N GLU A 465 50.69 -19.61 -18.46
CA GLU A 465 51.39 -18.43 -18.93
C GLU A 465 51.29 -18.31 -20.47
N GLY A 466 50.91 -17.13 -20.95
CA GLY A 466 50.74 -16.85 -22.36
C GLY A 466 49.37 -17.23 -22.97
N GLN A 467 48.46 -17.83 -22.21
CA GLN A 467 47.11 -18.10 -22.68
C GLN A 467 46.38 -16.79 -22.98
N ARG A 468 45.63 -16.75 -24.08
CA ARG A 468 45.00 -15.55 -24.58
C ARG A 468 43.50 -15.49 -24.25
N ILE A 469 43.02 -14.29 -24.00
CA ILE A 469 41.64 -13.98 -23.91
C ILE A 469 41.35 -12.76 -24.80
N THR A 470 40.27 -12.78 -25.56
CA THR A 470 39.81 -11.64 -26.36
C THR A 470 38.47 -11.18 -25.82
N LEU A 471 38.43 -9.99 -25.31
CA LEU A 471 37.19 -9.37 -24.75
C LEU A 471 36.36 -8.78 -25.87
N SER A 472 35.05 -9.06 -25.87
CA SER A 472 34.09 -8.50 -26.82
C SER A 472 33.70 -7.05 -26.46
N LYS A 473 33.28 -6.31 -27.47
CA LYS A 473 32.60 -4.98 -27.33
C LYS A 473 31.27 -5.08 -26.57
N GLU A 474 30.71 -6.27 -26.50
CA GLU A 474 29.43 -6.48 -25.80
C GLU A 474 29.56 -6.51 -24.26
N CYS A 475 30.78 -6.41 -23.73
CA CYS A 475 30.98 -6.28 -22.30
C CYS A 475 30.36 -4.95 -21.82
N THR A 476 29.51 -5.01 -20.77
CA THR A 476 28.87 -3.84 -20.20
C THR A 476 28.88 -3.88 -18.68
N LEU A 477 28.80 -2.70 -18.08
CA LEU A 477 28.62 -2.50 -16.64
C LEU A 477 27.56 -1.44 -16.43
N ARG A 478 26.57 -1.73 -15.58
CA ARG A 478 25.49 -0.79 -15.23
C ARG A 478 24.99 -1.00 -13.79
N PRO A 479 24.42 0.04 -13.14
CA PRO A 479 23.67 -0.16 -11.92
C PRO A 479 22.31 -0.80 -12.23
N ILE A 480 21.83 -1.61 -11.29
CA ILE A 480 20.45 -2.11 -11.26
C ILE A 480 19.81 -1.51 -10.03
N PHE A 481 18.93 -0.55 -10.23
CA PHE A 481 18.22 0.10 -9.14
C PHE A 481 17.11 -0.79 -8.61
N SER A 482 16.87 -0.69 -7.31
CA SER A 482 15.73 -1.30 -6.65
C SER A 482 14.86 -0.19 -6.04
N ALA A 483 13.55 -0.29 -6.25
CA ALA A 483 12.58 0.55 -5.57
C ALA A 483 12.47 0.20 -4.07
N THR A 484 12.84 -1.04 -3.70
CA THR A 484 12.87 -1.49 -2.30
C THR A 484 14.05 -0.87 -1.57
N PRO A 485 13.84 -0.16 -0.44
CA PRO A 485 14.92 0.40 0.34
C PRO A 485 15.81 -0.70 0.93
N ALA A 486 17.12 -0.51 0.89
CA ALA A 486 18.06 -1.38 1.59
C ALA A 486 18.08 -1.06 3.10
N LEU A 487 18.59 -1.99 3.90
CA LEU A 487 18.88 -1.75 5.32
C LEU A 487 19.82 -0.55 5.47
N GLY A 488 19.58 0.30 6.48
CA GLY A 488 20.25 1.58 6.67
C GLY A 488 19.60 2.76 5.93
N SER A 489 18.58 2.53 5.11
CA SER A 489 17.81 3.62 4.51
C SER A 489 16.97 4.33 5.56
N HIS A 490 16.89 5.66 5.46
CA HIS A 490 16.00 6.48 6.28
C HIS A 490 14.62 6.54 5.62
N LEU A 491 13.57 6.19 6.37
CA LEU A 491 12.21 6.10 5.87
C LEU A 491 11.26 6.95 6.68
N THR A 492 10.49 7.78 5.98
CA THR A 492 9.35 8.52 6.53
C THR A 492 8.04 7.91 6.05
N LEU A 493 6.93 8.26 6.67
CA LEU A 493 5.61 7.80 6.21
C LEU A 493 5.34 8.17 4.75
N LYS A 494 5.82 9.34 4.34
CA LYS A 494 5.70 9.85 2.97
C LYS A 494 6.40 8.97 1.93
N ASP A 495 7.48 8.29 2.33
CA ASP A 495 8.19 7.32 1.49
C ASP A 495 7.47 5.98 1.37
N LEU A 496 6.49 5.73 2.22
CA LEU A 496 5.81 4.44 2.36
C LEU A 496 4.35 4.46 1.94
N LEU A 497 3.77 5.63 1.64
CA LEU A 497 2.40 5.77 1.17
C LEU A 497 2.36 6.09 -0.32
N GLN A 498 1.34 5.55 -0.99
CA GLN A 498 1.09 5.86 -2.39
C GLN A 498 0.68 7.32 -2.54
N HIS A 499 1.31 8.04 -3.49
CA HIS A 499 0.96 9.39 -3.87
C HIS A 499 -0.21 9.43 -4.85
N GLY A 500 -0.90 10.55 -4.90
CA GLY A 500 -2.03 10.76 -5.81
C GLY A 500 -3.35 10.17 -5.32
N VAL A 501 -3.41 9.71 -4.07
CA VAL A 501 -4.64 9.30 -3.38
C VAL A 501 -4.99 10.36 -2.36
N SER A 502 -6.17 10.96 -2.46
CA SER A 502 -6.61 11.94 -1.47
C SER A 502 -7.01 11.29 -0.15
N GLN A 503 -6.89 12.04 0.94
CA GLN A 503 -7.38 11.60 2.26
C GLN A 503 -8.88 11.28 2.22
N ALA A 504 -9.64 12.03 1.43
CA ALA A 504 -11.07 11.80 1.25
C ALA A 504 -11.39 10.47 0.58
N GLU A 505 -10.65 10.09 -0.48
CA GLU A 505 -10.81 8.79 -1.14
C GLU A 505 -10.52 7.63 -0.19
N PHE A 506 -9.50 7.77 0.66
CA PHE A 506 -9.21 6.77 1.68
C PHE A 506 -10.36 6.63 2.70
N VAL A 507 -10.87 7.74 3.24
CA VAL A 507 -11.98 7.71 4.21
C VAL A 507 -13.24 7.16 3.55
N GLU A 508 -13.57 7.54 2.30
CA GLU A 508 -14.72 7.01 1.56
C GLU A 508 -14.60 5.51 1.30
N ALA A 509 -13.40 5.04 0.97
CA ALA A 509 -13.16 3.61 0.76
C ALA A 509 -13.37 2.78 2.03
N VAL A 510 -12.91 3.26 3.19
CA VAL A 510 -13.14 2.64 4.50
C VAL A 510 -14.62 2.72 4.88
N GLN A 511 -15.25 3.87 4.69
CA GLN A 511 -16.67 4.09 4.94
C GLN A 511 -17.53 3.08 4.17
N GLN A 512 -17.21 2.85 2.92
CA GLN A 512 -17.94 1.92 2.06
C GLN A 512 -17.77 0.46 2.49
N MET A 513 -16.62 0.05 3.01
CA MET A 513 -16.42 -1.34 3.46
C MET A 513 -17.36 -1.72 4.60
N PHE A 514 -17.60 -0.81 5.52
CA PHE A 514 -18.31 -1.08 6.77
C PHE A 514 -19.63 -0.30 6.91
N ASN A 515 -20.11 0.31 5.81
CA ASN A 515 -21.33 1.12 5.81
C ASN A 515 -21.34 2.18 6.92
N LEU A 516 -20.18 2.87 7.10
CA LEU A 516 -20.02 3.82 8.21
C LEU A 516 -20.88 5.04 8.02
N ARG A 517 -21.37 5.56 9.14
CA ARG A 517 -21.96 6.89 9.29
C ARG A 517 -20.91 7.79 9.93
N ILE A 518 -20.66 8.93 9.30
CA ILE A 518 -19.69 9.91 9.79
C ILE A 518 -20.44 11.20 10.09
N ALA A 519 -20.63 11.51 11.37
CA ALA A 519 -21.29 12.72 11.83
C ALA A 519 -20.27 13.66 12.46
N THR A 520 -20.29 14.92 12.07
CA THR A 520 -19.35 15.92 12.55
C THR A 520 -20.05 16.91 13.46
N ASP A 521 -19.55 17.06 14.69
CA ASP A 521 -19.89 18.15 15.59
C ASP A 521 -18.84 19.26 15.47
N PRO A 522 -19.12 20.34 14.76
CA PRO A 522 -18.15 21.42 14.56
C PRO A 522 -17.93 22.27 15.84
N VAL A 523 -18.86 22.21 16.81
CA VAL A 523 -18.75 22.95 18.07
C VAL A 523 -17.84 22.23 19.04
N ALA A 524 -18.08 20.94 19.28
CA ALA A 524 -17.25 20.11 20.13
C ALA A 524 -15.94 19.68 19.46
N ARG A 525 -15.78 19.90 18.15
CA ARG A 525 -14.66 19.40 17.35
C ARG A 525 -14.50 17.88 17.43
N LYS A 526 -15.63 17.18 17.38
CA LYS A 526 -15.69 15.72 17.41
C LYS A 526 -16.27 15.15 16.12
N VAL A 527 -15.82 13.96 15.75
CA VAL A 527 -16.37 13.18 14.64
C VAL A 527 -16.77 11.81 15.16
N TYR A 528 -18.04 11.48 15.02
CA TYR A 528 -18.64 10.20 15.41
C TYR A 528 -18.65 9.27 14.20
N ILE A 529 -18.06 8.09 14.33
CA ILE A 529 -17.90 7.14 13.23
C ILE A 529 -18.36 5.75 13.69
N GLU A 530 -19.51 5.29 13.20
CA GLU A 530 -20.02 3.97 13.51
C GLU A 530 -20.63 3.30 12.27
N PRO A 531 -20.67 1.95 12.19
CA PRO A 531 -21.52 1.25 11.24
C PRO A 531 -22.98 1.68 11.40
N HIS A 532 -23.77 1.58 10.32
CA HIS A 532 -25.15 2.05 10.31
C HIS A 532 -25.97 1.60 11.52
N ASP A 533 -25.90 0.32 11.88
CA ASP A 533 -26.73 -0.24 12.94
C ASP A 533 -26.29 0.25 14.34
N ASP A 534 -24.97 0.32 14.56
CA ASP A 534 -24.40 0.80 15.81
C ASP A 534 -24.56 2.33 15.95
N PHE A 535 -24.61 3.07 14.82
CA PHE A 535 -24.84 4.50 14.82
C PHE A 535 -26.22 4.88 15.36
N TYR A 536 -27.25 4.05 15.08
CA TYR A 536 -28.62 4.26 15.54
C TYR A 536 -28.98 3.39 16.76
N ASP A 537 -28.03 3.04 17.58
CA ASP A 537 -28.24 2.28 18.82
C ASP A 537 -28.35 3.16 20.08
N GLY A 538 -28.60 4.44 19.89
CA GLY A 538 -28.79 5.41 20.98
C GLY A 538 -30.06 5.19 21.79
N GLU A 539 -30.23 5.99 22.86
CA GLU A 539 -31.35 5.91 23.76
C GLU A 539 -32.71 6.12 23.06
N LEU A 540 -33.75 5.41 23.53
CA LEU A 540 -35.10 5.49 22.99
C LEU A 540 -35.87 6.65 23.62
N HIS A 541 -36.19 7.66 22.84
CA HIS A 541 -37.02 8.81 23.24
C HIS A 541 -38.44 8.71 22.74
N ASP A 542 -39.42 8.95 23.60
CA ASP A 542 -40.84 9.02 23.19
C ASP A 542 -41.20 10.45 22.77
N TRP A 543 -41.31 10.64 21.45
CA TRP A 543 -41.67 11.91 20.85
C TRP A 543 -43.16 12.00 20.44
N SER A 544 -43.98 11.01 20.85
CA SER A 544 -45.41 10.99 20.48
C SER A 544 -46.15 12.30 20.84
N ALA A 545 -45.85 12.91 21.99
CA ALA A 545 -46.45 14.15 22.40
C ALA A 545 -45.85 15.40 21.73
N ARG A 546 -44.72 15.29 21.07
CA ARG A 546 -44.04 16.38 20.39
C ARG A 546 -44.46 16.54 18.93
N VAL A 547 -45.18 15.56 18.36
CA VAL A 547 -45.66 15.63 16.97
C VAL A 547 -46.69 16.72 16.84
N ASP A 548 -46.47 17.65 15.92
CA ASP A 548 -47.46 18.68 15.58
C ASP A 548 -48.44 18.14 14.55
N LEU A 549 -49.58 17.65 15.03
CA LEU A 549 -50.65 17.08 14.19
C LEU A 549 -51.39 18.14 13.34
N SER A 550 -51.17 19.44 13.56
CA SER A 550 -51.70 20.49 12.69
C SER A 550 -50.91 20.62 11.36
N GLY A 551 -49.72 20.12 11.34
CA GLY A 551 -48.85 20.03 10.15
C GLY A 551 -49.24 18.90 9.20
N LYS A 552 -48.72 18.96 8.00
CA LYS A 552 -48.93 17.91 7.00
C LYS A 552 -48.02 16.70 7.31
N ILE A 553 -48.65 15.52 7.51
CA ILE A 553 -47.93 14.24 7.58
C ILE A 553 -47.86 13.68 6.16
N LEU A 554 -46.66 13.40 5.71
CA LEU A 554 -46.40 12.75 4.44
C LEU A 554 -45.74 11.37 4.69
N ALA A 555 -46.36 10.34 4.17
CA ALA A 555 -45.79 8.98 4.18
C ALA A 555 -45.36 8.60 2.77
N GLU A 556 -44.13 8.17 2.62
CA GLU A 556 -43.56 7.80 1.35
C GLU A 556 -43.00 6.36 1.41
N GLU A 557 -43.19 5.60 0.31
CA GLU A 557 -42.65 4.28 0.17
C GLU A 557 -41.21 4.35 -0.35
N PHE A 558 -40.24 3.83 0.40
CA PHE A 558 -38.85 3.77 -0.05
C PHE A 558 -38.66 2.85 -1.25
N SER A 559 -39.39 1.73 -1.29
CA SER A 559 -39.26 0.73 -2.33
C SER A 559 -39.53 1.22 -3.75
N ALA A 560 -40.25 2.34 -3.90
CA ALA A 560 -40.56 2.91 -5.21
C ALA A 560 -39.36 3.41 -6.01
N SER A 561 -38.21 3.63 -5.38
CA SER A 561 -36.97 4.14 -6.00
C SER A 561 -35.81 3.16 -5.97
N LEU A 562 -36.00 1.93 -5.48
CA LEU A 562 -34.93 0.98 -5.32
C LEU A 562 -34.54 0.30 -6.66
N PRO A 563 -33.25 -0.02 -6.87
CA PRO A 563 -32.80 -0.84 -7.98
C PRO A 563 -33.23 -2.32 -7.79
N ALA A 564 -33.38 -3.05 -8.88
CA ALA A 564 -33.73 -4.49 -8.83
C ALA A 564 -32.63 -5.35 -8.24
N ARG A 565 -31.37 -4.94 -8.41
CA ARG A 565 -30.21 -5.67 -7.89
C ARG A 565 -29.19 -4.69 -7.31
N ARG A 566 -28.64 -5.04 -6.17
CA ARG A 566 -27.54 -4.32 -5.50
C ARG A 566 -26.31 -5.19 -5.43
N THR A 567 -25.17 -4.59 -5.68
CA THR A 567 -23.87 -5.28 -5.66
C THR A 567 -22.90 -4.45 -4.83
N LEU A 568 -22.21 -5.11 -3.89
CA LEU A 568 -21.06 -4.61 -3.16
C LEU A 568 -19.81 -5.29 -3.72
N CYS A 569 -18.82 -4.52 -4.11
CA CYS A 569 -17.60 -5.07 -4.66
C CYS A 569 -16.40 -4.16 -4.41
N TYR A 570 -15.24 -4.71 -4.55
CA TYR A 570 -13.98 -3.99 -4.55
C TYR A 570 -13.66 -3.41 -5.93
N ARG A 571 -12.63 -2.57 -5.98
CA ARG A 571 -12.06 -2.11 -7.24
C ARG A 571 -11.58 -3.30 -8.04
N ALA A 572 -11.85 -3.30 -9.32
CA ALA A 572 -11.40 -4.36 -10.22
C ALA A 572 -9.88 -4.28 -10.40
N GLU A 573 -9.23 -5.44 -10.31
CA GLU A 573 -7.82 -5.61 -10.64
C GLU A 573 -7.72 -6.04 -12.10
N THR A 574 -6.86 -5.38 -12.88
CA THR A 574 -6.81 -5.57 -14.33
C THR A 574 -6.00 -6.80 -14.76
N ASP A 575 -4.95 -7.19 -14.00
CA ASP A 575 -4.01 -8.24 -14.44
C ASP A 575 -3.53 -9.19 -13.35
N GLY A 576 -4.20 -9.25 -12.22
CA GLY A 576 -3.64 -9.91 -11.08
C GLY A 576 -4.09 -11.36 -10.86
N ALA A 577 -3.59 -11.89 -9.76
CA ALA A 577 -3.94 -13.22 -9.26
C ALA A 577 -5.45 -13.38 -9.03
N VAL A 578 -6.14 -12.31 -8.61
CA VAL A 578 -7.60 -12.30 -8.41
C VAL A 578 -8.33 -12.49 -9.74
N GLY A 579 -7.90 -11.83 -10.81
CA GLY A 579 -8.52 -11.99 -12.14
C GLY A 579 -8.40 -13.42 -12.66
N ARG A 580 -7.24 -14.05 -12.50
CA ARG A 580 -7.04 -15.46 -12.85
C ARG A 580 -7.87 -16.39 -11.96
N PHE A 581 -7.88 -16.16 -10.66
CA PHE A 581 -8.69 -16.92 -9.71
C PHE A 581 -10.18 -16.87 -10.08
N ASN A 582 -10.71 -15.69 -10.37
CA ASN A 582 -12.08 -15.48 -10.79
C ASN A 582 -12.42 -16.24 -12.09
N THR A 583 -11.50 -16.20 -13.06
CA THR A 583 -11.68 -16.93 -14.34
C THR A 583 -11.64 -18.43 -14.14
N GLN A 584 -10.75 -18.94 -13.28
CA GLN A 584 -10.60 -20.37 -13.02
C GLN A 584 -11.75 -20.97 -12.21
N ASN A 585 -12.33 -20.19 -11.30
CA ASN A 585 -13.39 -20.63 -10.41
C ASN A 585 -14.79 -20.16 -10.84
N GLU A 586 -14.89 -19.41 -11.94
CA GLU A 586 -16.16 -18.84 -12.45
C GLU A 586 -16.90 -18.00 -11.38
N GLU A 587 -16.15 -17.27 -10.55
CA GLU A 587 -16.70 -16.45 -9.47
C GLU A 587 -16.10 -15.04 -9.46
N SER A 588 -16.69 -14.13 -8.67
CA SER A 588 -16.17 -12.79 -8.40
C SER A 588 -15.72 -12.72 -6.95
N PHE A 589 -14.42 -12.95 -6.68
CA PHE A 589 -13.87 -12.99 -5.34
C PHE A 589 -14.05 -11.65 -4.63
N GLY A 590 -14.65 -11.70 -3.43
CA GLY A 590 -14.91 -10.53 -2.61
C GLY A 590 -16.15 -9.72 -2.99
N GLU A 591 -16.94 -10.14 -4.00
CA GLU A 591 -18.17 -9.47 -4.42
C GLU A 591 -19.40 -10.12 -3.80
N TRP A 592 -20.38 -9.33 -3.43
CA TRP A 592 -21.69 -9.81 -2.99
C TRP A 592 -22.81 -9.06 -3.71
N SER A 593 -23.85 -9.79 -4.07
CA SER A 593 -25.03 -9.22 -4.73
C SER A 593 -26.31 -9.77 -4.12
N CYS A 594 -27.30 -8.90 -3.98
CA CYS A 594 -28.66 -9.32 -3.63
C CYS A 594 -29.69 -8.74 -4.60
N GLU A 595 -30.79 -9.46 -4.77
CA GLU A 595 -31.98 -8.96 -5.44
C GLU A 595 -32.89 -8.30 -4.42
N VAL A 596 -33.51 -7.18 -4.81
CA VAL A 596 -34.44 -6.47 -3.95
C VAL A 596 -35.83 -7.06 -4.13
N ASP A 597 -36.32 -7.72 -3.09
CA ASP A 597 -37.64 -8.35 -3.08
C ASP A 597 -38.75 -7.29 -2.79
N SER A 598 -39.18 -6.62 -3.84
CA SER A 598 -40.30 -5.67 -3.76
C SER A 598 -41.02 -5.56 -5.11
N CYS A 599 -42.35 -5.63 -5.09
CA CYS A 599 -43.16 -5.44 -6.29
C CYS A 599 -43.13 -4.04 -6.89
N ALA A 600 -42.58 -3.06 -6.13
CA ALA A 600 -42.46 -1.67 -6.55
C ALA A 600 -41.06 -1.34 -7.13
N VAL A 601 -40.16 -2.30 -7.20
CA VAL A 601 -38.76 -2.11 -7.66
C VAL A 601 -38.73 -1.75 -9.13
N LYS A 602 -37.96 -0.72 -9.46
CA LYS A 602 -37.66 -0.37 -10.86
C LYS A 602 -36.60 -1.29 -11.43
N ALA A 603 -36.64 -1.50 -12.75
CA ALA A 603 -35.55 -2.16 -13.44
C ALA A 603 -34.26 -1.34 -13.28
N GLY A 604 -33.17 -1.98 -12.92
CA GLY A 604 -31.87 -1.32 -12.76
C GLY A 604 -30.95 -2.11 -11.83
N ARG A 605 -29.67 -1.74 -11.89
CA ARG A 605 -28.64 -2.32 -11.03
C ARG A 605 -27.88 -1.20 -10.35
N GLU A 606 -27.67 -1.33 -9.06
CA GLU A 606 -26.80 -0.46 -8.27
C GLU A 606 -25.52 -1.24 -7.98
N ARG A 607 -24.37 -0.68 -8.36
CA ARG A 607 -23.07 -1.26 -8.06
C ARG A 607 -22.28 -0.28 -7.20
N ASN A 608 -22.03 -0.65 -5.97
CA ASN A 608 -21.22 0.07 -5.01
C ASN A 608 -19.81 -0.55 -5.04
N ALA A 609 -18.98 -0.06 -5.96
CA ALA A 609 -17.58 -0.49 -6.07
C ALA A 609 -16.69 0.39 -5.17
N ASN A 610 -15.83 -0.24 -4.39
CA ASN A 610 -14.81 0.48 -3.65
C ASN A 610 -13.88 1.21 -4.63
N SER A 611 -13.61 2.48 -4.38
CA SER A 611 -12.81 3.32 -5.27
C SER A 611 -11.31 3.05 -5.16
N LEU A 612 -10.86 2.59 -4.00
CA LEU A 612 -9.44 2.49 -3.65
C LEU A 612 -8.96 1.05 -3.51
N PHE A 613 -9.65 0.23 -2.72
CA PHE A 613 -9.16 -1.10 -2.37
C PHE A 613 -9.54 -2.16 -3.38
N CYS A 614 -8.59 -3.06 -3.69
CA CYS A 614 -8.87 -4.31 -4.39
C CYS A 614 -8.77 -5.51 -3.43
N PRO A 615 -9.48 -6.62 -3.72
CA PRO A 615 -9.35 -7.83 -2.94
C PRO A 615 -7.97 -8.44 -3.16
N THR A 616 -7.48 -9.22 -2.19
CA THR A 616 -6.18 -9.86 -2.31
C THR A 616 -6.24 -11.33 -1.91
N LEU A 617 -5.50 -12.16 -2.63
CA LEU A 617 -5.31 -13.56 -2.31
C LEU A 617 -4.10 -13.73 -1.38
N SER A 618 -4.09 -14.82 -0.63
CA SER A 618 -2.90 -15.27 0.05
C SER A 618 -2.10 -16.19 -0.87
N ALA A 619 -0.79 -15.98 -0.94
CA ALA A 619 0.10 -16.87 -1.68
C ALA A 619 0.49 -18.09 -0.83
N ALA A 620 0.81 -19.20 -1.48
CA ALA A 620 1.47 -20.32 -0.80
C ALA A 620 2.83 -19.87 -0.26
N GLY A 621 3.20 -20.39 0.90
CA GLY A 621 4.45 -20.04 1.56
C GLY A 621 5.68 -20.41 0.73
N ILE A 622 6.80 -19.76 1.03
CA ILE A 622 8.13 -20.08 0.47
C ILE A 622 8.57 -21.48 0.92
N HIS A 623 8.20 -21.85 2.13
CA HIS A 623 8.41 -23.18 2.68
C HIS A 623 7.14 -23.99 2.41
N GLY A 624 7.19 -24.96 1.51
CA GLY A 624 6.06 -25.64 0.87
C GLY A 624 4.88 -26.11 1.73
N THR A 625 5.01 -26.09 3.05
CA THR A 625 3.97 -26.49 4.02
C THR A 625 3.46 -25.34 4.88
N ALA A 626 4.16 -24.20 4.96
CA ALA A 626 3.67 -23.07 5.74
C ALA A 626 2.43 -22.46 5.09
N PRO A 627 1.28 -22.40 5.79
CA PRO A 627 0.06 -21.84 5.21
C PRO A 627 0.26 -20.34 4.94
N SER A 628 0.15 -19.97 3.68
CA SER A 628 -0.06 -18.59 3.20
C SER A 628 0.58 -17.49 4.07
N ALA A 629 1.92 -17.50 4.16
CA ALA A 629 2.65 -16.44 4.85
C ALA A 629 2.62 -15.10 4.08
N PHE A 630 2.27 -15.13 2.79
CA PHE A 630 2.39 -14.02 1.88
C PHE A 630 1.04 -13.47 1.44
N VAL A 631 0.99 -12.16 1.38
CA VAL A 631 -0.06 -11.42 0.67
C VAL A 631 0.37 -11.30 -0.79
N MET A 632 -0.52 -11.64 -1.73
CA MET A 632 -0.23 -11.43 -3.15
C MET A 632 -0.36 -9.96 -3.51
N GLN A 633 0.64 -9.43 -4.19
CA GLN A 633 0.57 -8.13 -4.87
C GLN A 633 0.78 -8.28 -6.37
N VAL A 634 0.29 -7.30 -7.12
CA VAL A 634 0.44 -7.22 -8.57
C VAL A 634 1.70 -6.44 -8.91
N GLY A 635 2.34 -6.82 -10.00
CA GLY A 635 3.50 -6.13 -10.53
C GLY A 635 4.83 -6.63 -9.97
N ASP A 636 5.87 -6.37 -10.73
CA ASP A 636 7.25 -6.64 -10.32
C ASP A 636 7.69 -5.57 -9.32
N ARG A 637 8.26 -6.00 -8.20
CA ARG A 637 8.77 -5.12 -7.13
C ARG A 637 9.83 -4.12 -7.60
N ASP A 638 10.55 -4.44 -8.67
CA ASP A 638 11.63 -3.64 -9.23
C ASP A 638 11.20 -2.89 -10.50
N SER A 639 9.90 -2.83 -10.79
CA SER A 639 9.36 -2.08 -11.94
C SER A 639 8.76 -0.74 -11.52
N ASP A 640 8.69 0.22 -12.47
CA ASP A 640 8.01 1.49 -12.28
C ASP A 640 6.49 1.32 -12.07
N GLU A 641 5.94 0.14 -12.39
CA GLU A 641 4.53 -0.20 -12.19
C GLU A 641 4.13 -0.26 -10.72
N LEU A 642 5.08 -0.48 -9.81
CA LEU A 642 4.82 -0.43 -8.36
C LEU A 642 4.27 0.93 -7.88
N GLU A 643 4.52 1.99 -8.61
CA GLU A 643 3.97 3.33 -8.30
C GLU A 643 2.46 3.41 -8.52
N SER A 644 1.91 2.54 -9.36
CA SER A 644 0.49 2.52 -9.75
C SER A 644 -0.29 1.33 -9.20
N VAL A 645 0.31 0.53 -8.33
CA VAL A 645 -0.34 -0.65 -7.75
C VAL A 645 -1.57 -0.24 -6.94
N THR A 646 -2.69 -0.89 -7.22
CA THR A 646 -3.93 -0.66 -6.49
C THR A 646 -3.76 -1.02 -5.01
N ALA A 647 -4.19 -0.13 -4.12
CA ALA A 647 -4.08 -0.34 -2.68
C ALA A 647 -4.84 -1.60 -2.24
N ARG A 648 -4.19 -2.41 -1.43
CA ARG A 648 -4.76 -3.62 -0.85
C ARG A 648 -5.02 -3.44 0.64
N ILE A 649 -6.10 -4.01 1.10
CA ILE A 649 -6.42 -4.03 2.51
C ILE A 649 -6.31 -5.44 3.05
N VAL A 650 -5.68 -5.58 4.21
CA VAL A 650 -5.51 -6.86 4.90
C VAL A 650 -5.78 -6.69 6.40
N ARG A 651 -6.05 -7.78 7.06
CA ARG A 651 -6.06 -7.83 8.52
C ARG A 651 -4.82 -8.57 9.01
N TYR A 652 -4.17 -7.99 9.98
CA TYR A 652 -3.03 -8.58 10.66
C TYR A 652 -3.50 -9.50 11.78
N GLU A 653 -3.08 -10.77 11.76
CA GLU A 653 -3.50 -11.81 12.70
C GLU A 653 -2.41 -12.16 13.73
N GLY A 654 -1.32 -11.39 13.76
CA GLY A 654 -0.22 -11.62 14.69
C GLY A 654 0.87 -12.54 14.16
N LEU A 655 1.69 -13.03 15.06
CA LEU A 655 2.72 -14.02 14.74
C LEU A 655 2.13 -15.43 14.76
N ARG A 656 2.58 -16.26 13.82
CA ARG A 656 2.27 -17.69 13.73
C ARG A 656 3.54 -18.49 13.82
N GLU A 657 3.44 -19.68 14.41
CA GLU A 657 4.55 -20.62 14.49
C GLU A 657 4.68 -21.40 13.16
N LEU A 658 5.91 -21.62 12.75
CA LEU A 658 6.24 -22.52 11.66
C LEU A 658 6.16 -23.97 12.12
N PRO A 659 5.96 -24.93 11.18
CA PRO A 659 6.11 -26.34 11.46
C PRO A 659 7.47 -26.67 12.07
N GLU A 660 7.53 -27.76 12.83
CA GLU A 660 8.77 -28.23 13.45
C GLU A 660 9.85 -28.49 12.38
N GLY A 661 11.02 -27.90 12.56
CA GLY A 661 12.14 -28.01 11.64
C GLY A 661 12.22 -26.90 10.57
N GLU A 662 11.22 -26.05 10.46
CA GLU A 662 11.27 -24.88 9.58
C GLU A 662 11.69 -23.63 10.35
N VAL A 663 12.42 -22.73 9.71
CA VAL A 663 12.92 -21.49 10.32
C VAL A 663 12.65 -20.32 9.40
N TRP A 664 12.13 -19.22 9.97
CA TRP A 664 11.99 -17.94 9.29
C TRP A 664 13.35 -17.25 9.30
N SER A 665 13.89 -16.92 8.11
CA SER A 665 15.31 -16.56 7.97
C SER A 665 15.62 -15.07 8.10
N PHE A 666 14.65 -14.18 7.98
CA PHE A 666 14.86 -12.72 8.03
C PHE A 666 13.75 -12.01 8.81
N PRO A 667 14.04 -10.99 9.61
CA PRO A 667 15.35 -10.36 9.88
C PRO A 667 16.24 -11.17 10.80
N SER A 668 15.70 -12.15 11.50
CA SER A 668 16.43 -13.07 12.38
C SER A 668 15.87 -14.48 12.21
N TYR A 669 16.66 -15.47 12.52
CA TYR A 669 16.21 -16.86 12.52
C TYR A 669 15.19 -17.06 13.65
N ALA A 670 13.92 -17.29 13.29
CA ALA A 670 12.82 -17.42 14.23
C ALA A 670 11.89 -18.59 13.86
N GLN A 671 11.22 -19.15 14.88
CA GLN A 671 10.18 -20.18 14.70
C GLN A 671 8.82 -19.59 14.36
N SER A 672 8.69 -18.26 14.36
CA SER A 672 7.43 -17.58 14.07
C SER A 672 7.58 -16.52 12.99
N TYR A 673 6.51 -16.25 12.26
CA TYR A 673 6.44 -15.30 11.19
C TYR A 673 5.21 -14.40 11.27
N PRO A 674 5.24 -13.15 10.75
CA PRO A 674 4.09 -12.27 10.73
C PRO A 674 3.07 -12.76 9.71
N PHE A 675 1.80 -12.77 10.12
CA PHE A 675 0.72 -13.28 9.31
C PHE A 675 -0.38 -12.25 9.09
N ALA A 676 -0.73 -12.02 7.84
CA ALA A 676 -1.86 -11.19 7.44
C ALA A 676 -2.66 -11.87 6.34
N ALA A 677 -3.96 -11.61 6.28
CA ALA A 677 -4.85 -12.17 5.29
C ALA A 677 -6.03 -11.23 4.98
N PHE A 678 -6.57 -11.36 3.79
CA PHE A 678 -7.84 -10.75 3.40
C PHE A 678 -9.03 -11.61 3.82
N HIS A 679 -8.95 -12.92 3.58
CA HIS A 679 -10.02 -13.85 3.89
C HIS A 679 -9.60 -14.95 4.87
N SER A 680 -8.83 -15.91 4.45
CA SER A 680 -8.49 -17.10 5.24
C SER A 680 -6.97 -17.28 5.37
N PRO A 681 -6.50 -17.82 6.48
CA PRO A 681 -7.18 -18.09 7.76
C PRO A 681 -7.36 -16.82 8.60
N GLY A 682 -8.29 -16.81 9.57
CA GLY A 682 -8.53 -15.69 10.48
C GLY A 682 -9.94 -15.69 11.07
N GLU A 683 -10.24 -14.75 11.97
CA GLU A 683 -11.52 -14.69 12.69
C GLU A 683 -12.70 -14.25 11.81
N PHE A 684 -12.47 -13.32 10.88
CA PHE A 684 -13.49 -12.79 9.97
C PHE A 684 -12.93 -12.65 8.55
N THR A 685 -13.80 -12.42 7.58
CA THR A 685 -13.41 -12.14 6.20
C THR A 685 -13.57 -10.66 5.85
N LEU A 686 -12.74 -10.17 4.93
CA LEU A 686 -12.94 -8.88 4.29
C LEU A 686 -13.71 -8.99 2.97
N CYS A 687 -14.09 -10.21 2.54
CA CYS A 687 -15.01 -10.38 1.41
C CYS A 687 -16.38 -9.79 1.76
N PHE A 688 -17.07 -9.24 0.77
CA PHE A 688 -18.47 -8.82 0.97
C PHE A 688 -19.40 -10.02 1.11
N GLU A 689 -19.17 -11.12 0.39
CA GLU A 689 -19.92 -12.37 0.51
C GLU A 689 -19.57 -13.16 1.78
N ASP A 690 -20.53 -13.98 2.24
CA ASP A 690 -20.26 -15.03 3.22
C ASP A 690 -19.33 -16.08 2.59
N ARG A 691 -18.23 -16.42 3.27
CA ARG A 691 -17.22 -17.33 2.73
C ARG A 691 -16.64 -18.23 3.82
N ASP A 692 -16.56 -19.54 3.55
CA ASP A 692 -16.01 -20.55 4.46
C ASP A 692 -16.56 -20.46 5.89
N GLY A 693 -17.87 -20.28 6.01
CA GLY A 693 -18.58 -20.17 7.28
C GLY A 693 -18.40 -18.84 8.02
N LYS A 694 -17.68 -17.88 7.43
CA LYS A 694 -17.49 -16.53 7.99
C LYS A 694 -18.46 -15.56 7.34
N LYS A 695 -19.05 -14.70 8.17
CA LYS A 695 -19.94 -13.64 7.70
C LYS A 695 -19.17 -12.57 6.94
N GLY A 696 -19.64 -12.24 5.73
CA GLY A 696 -19.12 -11.21 4.88
C GLY A 696 -19.44 -9.79 5.39
N LEU A 697 -18.82 -8.81 4.75
CA LEU A 697 -19.05 -7.40 5.09
C LEU A 697 -20.44 -6.90 4.68
N HIS A 698 -21.19 -7.64 3.83
CA HIS A 698 -22.58 -7.31 3.53
C HIS A 698 -23.44 -7.16 4.77
N ARG A 699 -23.09 -7.84 5.88
CA ARG A 699 -23.82 -7.78 7.15
C ARG A 699 -23.98 -6.36 7.70
N PHE A 700 -23.06 -5.44 7.36
CA PHE A 700 -23.18 -4.03 7.74
C PHE A 700 -24.21 -3.25 6.92
N TYR A 701 -24.72 -3.86 5.84
CA TYR A 701 -25.72 -3.29 4.93
C TYR A 701 -27.11 -3.95 5.07
N ASP A 702 -27.16 -5.18 5.58
CA ASP A 702 -28.35 -6.02 5.53
C ASP A 702 -29.58 -5.36 6.17
N ASN A 703 -29.46 -4.86 7.40
CA ASN A 703 -30.57 -4.25 8.12
C ASN A 703 -31.05 -2.96 7.45
N GLU A 704 -30.13 -2.12 7.00
CA GLU A 704 -30.48 -0.90 6.27
C GLU A 704 -31.21 -1.22 4.96
N TRP A 705 -30.67 -2.14 4.16
CA TRP A 705 -31.26 -2.51 2.89
C TRP A 705 -32.62 -3.21 3.06
N GLN A 706 -32.77 -4.00 4.11
CA GLN A 706 -34.05 -4.59 4.48
C GLN A 706 -35.06 -3.50 4.89
N ALA A 707 -34.63 -2.53 5.70
CA ALA A 707 -35.49 -1.40 6.09
C ALA A 707 -35.95 -0.61 4.85
N GLN A 708 -35.06 -0.34 3.92
CA GLN A 708 -35.38 0.37 2.67
C GLN A 708 -36.37 -0.41 1.79
N SER A 709 -36.29 -1.76 1.74
CA SER A 709 -37.18 -2.58 0.90
C SER A 709 -38.57 -2.76 1.47
N GLN A 710 -38.75 -2.67 2.80
CA GLN A 710 -39.98 -3.05 3.50
C GLN A 710 -40.67 -1.89 4.23
N ARG A 711 -40.05 -0.72 4.32
CA ARG A 711 -40.51 0.36 5.21
C ARG A 711 -40.82 1.66 4.49
N ARG A 712 -41.61 2.45 5.18
CA ARG A 712 -41.96 3.82 4.78
C ARG A 712 -41.11 4.83 5.52
N THR A 713 -40.90 5.97 4.89
CA THR A 713 -40.51 7.17 5.60
C THR A 713 -41.75 8.00 5.99
N LEU A 714 -41.63 8.67 7.10
CA LEU A 714 -42.63 9.64 7.56
C LEU A 714 -41.98 11.01 7.64
N SER A 715 -42.54 11.99 6.94
CA SER A 715 -42.19 13.42 7.12
C SER A 715 -43.28 14.11 7.91
N LEU A 716 -42.91 14.66 9.04
CA LEU A 716 -43.83 15.33 9.97
C LEU A 716 -43.13 16.45 10.75
N ASP A 717 -43.94 17.34 11.32
CA ASP A 717 -43.46 18.44 12.12
C ASP A 717 -43.35 18.03 13.61
N VAL A 718 -42.21 18.33 14.23
CA VAL A 718 -41.89 17.99 15.63
C VAL A 718 -41.54 19.27 16.38
N ARG A 719 -42.06 19.43 17.58
CA ARG A 719 -41.73 20.53 18.48
C ARG A 719 -40.42 20.27 19.18
N LEU A 720 -39.42 21.10 18.90
CA LEU A 720 -38.07 21.03 19.48
C LEU A 720 -37.65 22.41 19.94
N ALA A 721 -37.14 22.50 21.15
CA ALA A 721 -36.54 23.73 21.64
C ALA A 721 -35.19 24.01 20.95
N PRO A 722 -34.75 25.28 20.84
CA PRO A 722 -33.51 25.63 20.17
C PRO A 722 -32.27 24.87 20.71
N HIS A 723 -32.18 24.69 22.03
CA HIS A 723 -31.07 23.96 22.66
C HIS A 723 -31.09 22.47 22.33
N GLU A 724 -32.25 21.84 22.14
CA GLU A 724 -32.37 20.45 21.73
C GLU A 724 -31.90 20.28 20.27
N VAL A 725 -32.27 21.22 19.40
CA VAL A 725 -31.83 21.24 18.00
C VAL A 725 -30.31 21.45 17.92
N ALA A 726 -29.77 22.33 18.74
CA ALA A 726 -28.32 22.58 18.82
C ALA A 726 -27.52 21.31 19.22
N GLY A 727 -28.07 20.51 20.12
CA GLY A 727 -27.45 19.28 20.60
C GLY A 727 -27.65 18.05 19.70
N LEU A 728 -28.51 18.12 18.68
CA LEU A 728 -28.92 16.95 17.89
C LEU A 728 -27.74 16.21 17.23
N VAL A 729 -26.71 16.92 16.75
CA VAL A 729 -25.58 16.33 16.05
C VAL A 729 -24.50 15.86 17.01
N GLY A 730 -24.36 16.48 18.18
CA GLY A 730 -23.36 16.17 19.21
C GLY A 730 -23.81 15.14 20.23
N ASP A 731 -23.26 15.27 21.45
CA ASP A 731 -23.57 14.42 22.61
C ASP A 731 -24.85 14.88 23.34
N GLY A 732 -25.64 15.76 22.73
CA GLY A 732 -26.90 16.22 23.28
C GLY A 732 -27.95 15.10 23.30
N GLU A 733 -28.89 15.21 24.23
CA GLU A 733 -30.11 14.40 24.24
C GLU A 733 -31.32 15.30 23.99
N PRO A 734 -32.09 15.05 22.93
CA PRO A 734 -32.02 13.95 21.96
C PRO A 734 -30.89 14.10 20.90
N SER A 735 -30.42 13.02 20.32
CA SER A 735 -29.37 12.98 19.30
C SER A 735 -29.90 12.38 17.99
N ILE A 736 -29.25 12.71 16.86
CA ILE A 736 -29.50 12.02 15.59
C ILE A 736 -29.20 10.51 15.67
N ARG A 737 -28.43 10.08 16.64
CA ARG A 737 -28.10 8.67 16.92
C ARG A 737 -29.18 7.96 17.75
N SER A 738 -30.08 8.71 18.39
CA SER A 738 -31.17 8.17 19.24
C SER A 738 -32.26 7.52 18.38
N ARG A 739 -33.04 6.64 19.01
CA ARG A 739 -34.24 6.04 18.42
C ARG A 739 -35.48 6.78 18.96
N TYR A 740 -36.49 6.87 18.15
CA TYR A 740 -37.68 7.70 18.46
C TYR A 740 -38.96 6.87 18.38
N ALA A 741 -39.69 6.75 19.50
CA ALA A 741 -41.02 6.20 19.49
C ALA A 741 -42.02 7.30 19.08
N LEU A 742 -42.81 7.02 18.07
CA LEU A 742 -43.90 7.90 17.59
C LEU A 742 -45.22 7.15 17.61
N SER A 743 -46.27 7.82 18.12
CA SER A 743 -47.63 7.31 18.06
C SER A 743 -48.46 8.14 17.07
N ILE A 744 -48.80 7.53 15.92
CA ILE A 744 -49.54 8.18 14.85
C ILE A 744 -50.75 7.33 14.52
N GLY A 745 -51.94 7.94 14.54
CA GLY A 745 -53.21 7.24 14.29
C GLY A 745 -53.49 6.07 15.24
N GLY A 746 -52.99 6.15 16.49
CA GLY A 746 -53.16 5.09 17.50
C GLY A 746 -52.17 3.91 17.37
N GLN A 747 -51.27 3.95 16.42
CA GLN A 747 -50.18 2.98 16.28
C GLN A 747 -48.86 3.56 16.76
N ARG A 748 -48.18 2.87 17.65
CA ARG A 748 -46.84 3.20 18.14
C ARG A 748 -45.78 2.35 17.42
N ALA A 749 -44.75 3.00 16.90
CA ALA A 749 -43.59 2.31 16.31
C ALA A 749 -42.32 3.09 16.60
N ILE A 750 -41.16 2.42 16.41
CA ILE A 750 -39.83 3.02 16.63
C ILE A 750 -39.25 3.43 15.27
N TYR A 751 -38.60 4.57 15.28
CA TYR A 751 -38.05 5.20 14.09
C TYR A 751 -36.64 5.74 14.35
N ASN A 752 -35.82 5.78 13.29
CA ASN A 752 -34.59 6.55 13.23
C ASN A 752 -34.87 7.91 12.59
N LEU A 753 -34.27 8.97 13.12
CA LEU A 753 -34.31 10.31 12.51
C LEU A 753 -33.32 10.35 11.34
N VAL A 754 -33.81 10.34 10.11
CA VAL A 754 -32.96 10.30 8.91
C VAL A 754 -32.72 11.66 8.28
N GLN A 755 -33.58 12.66 8.56
CA GLN A 755 -33.44 14.02 8.04
C GLN A 755 -34.18 15.06 8.91
N VAL A 756 -33.59 16.22 9.06
CA VAL A 756 -34.25 17.46 9.46
C VAL A 756 -34.18 18.39 8.25
N GLU A 757 -35.33 18.61 7.61
CA GLU A 757 -35.39 19.41 6.38
C GLU A 757 -35.26 20.92 6.68
N SER A 758 -35.84 21.36 7.76
CA SER A 758 -35.85 22.78 8.19
C SER A 758 -36.23 22.93 9.66
N TYR A 759 -35.80 24.02 10.26
CA TYR A 759 -36.18 24.41 11.62
C TYR A 759 -36.72 25.84 11.67
N ASP A 760 -37.92 26.00 12.16
CA ASP A 760 -38.55 27.28 12.42
C ASP A 760 -38.28 27.67 13.88
N ALA A 761 -37.24 28.48 14.09
CA ALA A 761 -36.80 28.87 15.44
C ALA A 761 -37.82 29.74 16.21
N GLU A 762 -38.72 30.46 15.52
CA GLU A 762 -39.76 31.26 16.14
C GLU A 762 -40.89 30.39 16.73
N ARG A 763 -41.22 29.32 15.99
CA ARG A 763 -42.30 28.41 16.40
C ARG A 763 -41.77 27.23 17.22
N GLY A 764 -40.45 27.02 17.26
CA GLY A 764 -39.83 25.84 17.87
C GLY A 764 -40.27 24.55 17.18
N VAL A 765 -40.35 24.53 15.85
CA VAL A 765 -40.82 23.38 15.07
C VAL A 765 -39.80 22.98 14.01
N ALA A 766 -39.41 21.71 14.02
CA ALA A 766 -38.56 21.09 13.03
C ALA A 766 -39.40 20.23 12.06
N ARG A 767 -39.16 20.35 10.76
CA ARG A 767 -39.65 19.40 9.76
C ARG A 767 -38.72 18.24 9.69
N CYS A 768 -39.13 17.07 10.20
CA CYS A 768 -38.31 15.87 10.36
C CYS A 768 -38.81 14.76 9.46
N LYS A 769 -37.86 13.97 8.94
CA LYS A 769 -38.13 12.73 8.22
C LYS A 769 -37.58 11.54 9.01
N PHE A 770 -38.42 10.54 9.18
CA PHE A 770 -38.16 9.38 9.99
C PHE A 770 -38.26 8.12 9.16
N MET A 771 -37.41 7.14 9.44
CA MET A 771 -37.49 5.80 8.86
C MET A 771 -37.80 4.79 9.97
N ARG A 772 -38.78 3.94 9.75
CA ARG A 772 -39.17 2.90 10.71
C ARG A 772 -38.08 1.84 10.83
N THR A 773 -37.72 1.41 12.05
CA THR A 773 -36.75 0.34 12.30
C THR A 773 -37.31 -1.06 11.94
N VAL A 774 -36.43 -2.01 11.65
CA VAL A 774 -36.80 -3.37 11.21
C VAL A 774 -37.20 -4.25 12.40
N ASN A 775 -36.63 -4.00 13.58
CA ASN A 775 -36.68 -4.89 14.75
C ASN A 775 -37.72 -4.51 15.79
N ASP A 776 -38.92 -4.09 15.38
CA ASP A 776 -40.06 -3.82 16.28
C ASP A 776 -41.07 -4.94 16.30
#